data_df3afe301ddf5163b3714ef01499051e
#
_entry.id   df3afe301ddf5163b3714ef01499051e
#
_cell.length_a   1.000
_cell.length_b   1.000
_cell.length_c   1.000
_cell.angle_alpha   90.00
_cell.angle_beta   90.00
_cell.angle_gamma   90.00
#
_symmetry.space_group_name_H-M   'P 1'
#
loop_
_entity.id
_entity.type
_entity.pdbx_description
1 polymer ?
#
loop_
_entity_poly.entity_id
_entity_poly.type
_entity_poly.pdbx_seq_one_letter_code
_entity_poly.pdbx_strand_id
1 'polypeptide(L)'
;MHLNCLNVRLGAPIIRAQFAPWALRAARRPRRNLSCRASRVPRRLARRWSEGPAANGGVQGDIGRVTSSMDSQSVVVRFAGDSGDGVQLMGTQFVAATALAGNDFATFPDYPAEIRAPAGTTFGVSAYQIHLGARPITTAGDAPQVLVAFNPAALKVNLPLIADGALIILNIDSFTSRGLAKAGYEKDPRQSGALDGYQVVEVDITKHTLDATAQFGLSKSDAARCKNFWALGLVQWMFSRDVASIEDWINKKFAKDATIRDANLAALRAGHAYGETAELTAAVPHVGANTAQFPPGEYRGVRGGEALALGLAAAGELAGKPVIFCSYPITPASPLLHQLARYGNLGVGTFQAEDEIAAVCAAIGASYGGAIGVTSSSGPGIALKTEAIGLAINAELPLVVIDSQRGGPSTGLPTKTEQSDLYQAVYGRNADAPVPVLAARSPSDCFDVAIEAVRIAVRHMTPVVLLTDGYLANAAEPWRLPNIDEIPRIEINAPGARAEGQDLASFIFNRDPETLGRPWVAPGMPGLMYRVGGIEKDIRTGNISYDAANHQAMTDLRAAKVASVAKFIPPQRAEIGPEKGSLAVVGWGSTYGALYQAVRAMPVKERVSHIHIRYLSPFPENLGELLASFDRILVPEMNMGQLATLLRDKLGVEVIQFNKVTGQPFLIGELVQKIRSVLGAKPAVRAVGRGERA
;
A
#
# COMPACT_ATOMS: atom_id res chain seq x y z
N MET A 1 22.90 45.26 2.96
CA MET A 1 22.50 46.44 2.17
C MET A 1 21.43 46.03 1.19
N HIS A 2 20.28 46.71 1.34
CA HIS A 2 19.07 46.66 0.51
C HIS A 2 18.30 45.34 0.35
N LEU A 3 17.36 45.20 1.29
CA LEU A 3 16.07 44.51 1.18
C LEU A 3 15.19 45.24 0.16
N ASN A 4 14.53 44.50 -0.73
CA ASN A 4 13.33 44.94 -1.39
C ASN A 4 12.22 43.92 -1.18
N CYS A 5 11.25 44.32 -0.33
CA CYS A 5 9.96 43.65 -0.14
C CYS A 5 9.10 43.82 -1.40
N LEU A 6 8.61 42.70 -1.94
CA LEU A 6 7.45 42.71 -2.84
C LEU A 6 6.23 42.17 -2.09
N ASN A 7 5.32 43.09 -1.74
CA ASN A 7 3.97 42.82 -1.29
C ASN A 7 3.15 42.17 -2.40
N VAL A 8 2.69 40.95 -2.18
CA VAL A 8 1.54 40.39 -2.91
C VAL A 8 0.42 40.15 -1.91
N ARG A 9 -0.59 41.02 -1.97
CA ARG A 9 -1.87 40.84 -1.28
C ARG A 9 -2.64 39.69 -1.94
N LEU A 10 -2.80 38.58 -1.25
CA LEU A 10 -3.82 37.60 -1.54
C LEU A 10 -4.79 37.58 -0.36
N GLY A 11 -5.99 38.11 -0.59
CA GLY A 11 -7.12 38.07 0.35
C GLY A 11 -7.59 36.60 0.50
N ALA A 12 -7.36 36.03 1.67
CA ALA A 12 -8.06 34.86 2.13
C ALA A 12 -8.96 35.24 3.30
N PRO A 13 -10.22 34.76 3.34
CA PRO A 13 -11.08 35.02 4.48
C PRO A 13 -10.61 34.28 5.71
N ILE A 14 -10.42 35.01 6.79
CA ILE A 14 -10.15 34.47 8.13
C ILE A 14 -11.41 33.74 8.57
N ILE A 15 -11.38 32.40 8.56
CA ILE A 15 -12.41 31.58 9.19
C ILE A 15 -12.10 31.56 10.68
N ARG A 16 -12.84 32.37 11.45
CA ARG A 16 -12.93 32.21 12.91
C ARG A 16 -13.56 30.85 13.19
N ALA A 17 -12.81 29.93 13.76
CA ALA A 17 -13.33 28.69 14.32
C ALA A 17 -14.20 29.05 15.54
N GLN A 18 -15.51 29.05 15.34
CA GLN A 18 -16.45 28.98 16.45
C GLN A 18 -16.53 27.53 16.90
N PHE A 19 -15.94 27.23 18.03
CA PHE A 19 -16.21 25.98 18.76
C PHE A 19 -17.67 26.01 19.23
N ALA A 20 -18.55 25.32 18.52
CA ALA A 20 -19.87 25.01 18.99
C ALA A 20 -19.81 23.67 19.78
N PRO A 21 -20.47 23.61 20.98
CA PRO A 21 -20.42 22.42 21.81
C PRO A 21 -21.30 21.32 21.19
N TRP A 22 -20.70 20.23 20.78
CA TRP A 22 -21.37 19.00 20.34
C TRP A 22 -21.78 18.14 21.55
N ALA A 23 -22.53 18.71 22.45
CA ALA A 23 -23.28 17.95 23.45
C ALA A 23 -24.72 18.44 23.42
N LEU A 24 -25.66 17.50 23.22
CA LEU A 24 -27.11 17.64 23.25
C LEU A 24 -27.82 17.71 21.88
N ARG A 25 -27.93 16.57 21.22
CA ARG A 25 -29.15 16.15 20.50
C ARG A 25 -29.22 14.63 20.34
N ALA A 26 -29.35 13.93 21.44
CA ALA A 26 -29.98 12.62 21.48
C ALA A 26 -31.37 12.81 22.11
N ALA A 27 -32.35 13.18 21.32
CA ALA A 27 -33.74 13.33 21.76
C ALA A 27 -34.67 12.61 20.79
N ARG A 28 -35.11 11.42 21.21
CA ARG A 28 -36.47 10.88 21.01
C ARG A 28 -36.93 10.61 19.57
N ARG A 29 -36.81 9.34 19.16
CA ARG A 29 -37.80 8.72 18.28
C ARG A 29 -38.57 7.64 19.06
N PRO A 30 -39.88 7.55 18.86
CA PRO A 30 -40.74 6.67 19.66
C PRO A 30 -40.57 5.20 19.26
N ARG A 31 -40.51 4.31 20.27
CA ARG A 31 -40.54 2.87 20.13
C ARG A 31 -41.89 2.46 19.48
N ARG A 32 -41.87 1.84 18.33
CA ARG A 32 -42.97 0.99 17.86
C ARG A 32 -42.60 -0.46 18.20
N ASN A 33 -43.37 -1.02 19.13
CA ASN A 33 -43.42 -2.44 19.38
C ASN A 33 -43.94 -3.17 18.14
N LEU A 34 -43.14 -4.06 17.62
CA LEU A 34 -43.60 -5.13 16.73
C LEU A 34 -43.06 -6.44 17.29
N SER A 35 -43.96 -7.16 17.96
CA SER A 35 -43.82 -8.56 18.32
C SER A 35 -43.74 -9.37 17.03
N CYS A 36 -42.67 -10.12 16.82
CA CYS A 36 -42.63 -11.19 15.82
C CYS A 36 -42.24 -12.51 16.48
N ARG A 37 -43.15 -13.44 16.30
CA ARG A 37 -43.14 -14.82 16.79
C ARG A 37 -41.94 -15.59 16.26
N ALA A 38 -41.31 -16.34 17.14
CA ALA A 38 -40.35 -17.38 16.83
C ALA A 38 -41.01 -18.48 15.99
N SER A 39 -40.52 -18.72 14.78
CA SER A 39 -40.75 -19.94 14.02
C SER A 39 -39.45 -20.74 13.98
N ARG A 40 -39.52 -21.93 14.55
CA ARG A 40 -38.49 -22.98 14.54
C ARG A 40 -38.31 -23.49 13.12
N VAL A 41 -37.06 -23.52 12.64
CA VAL A 41 -36.65 -24.27 11.43
C VAL A 41 -35.60 -25.32 11.87
N PRO A 42 -35.67 -26.56 11.33
CA PRO A 42 -35.01 -27.71 11.91
C PRO A 42 -33.54 -27.86 11.52
N ARG A 43 -32.76 -28.36 12.48
CA ARG A 43 -31.41 -28.91 12.24
C ARG A 43 -31.50 -30.17 11.38
N ARG A 44 -31.01 -30.14 10.14
CA ARG A 44 -30.41 -31.26 9.39
C ARG A 44 -29.83 -30.72 8.09
N LEU A 45 -28.49 -30.76 7.97
CA LEU A 45 -27.72 -31.04 6.78
C LEU A 45 -26.24 -30.61 7.00
N ALA A 46 -25.59 -31.39 7.86
CA ALA A 46 -24.14 -31.47 7.85
C ALA A 46 -23.79 -32.90 7.40
N ARG A 47 -23.39 -33.06 6.16
CA ARG A 47 -22.52 -34.12 5.63
C ARG A 47 -22.66 -34.19 4.10
N ARG A 48 -21.57 -33.91 3.46
CA ARG A 48 -21.05 -34.44 2.18
C ARG A 48 -20.39 -33.34 1.37
N TRP A 49 -19.10 -33.33 1.45
CA TRP A 49 -18.20 -32.97 0.35
C TRP A 49 -16.81 -33.52 0.70
N SER A 50 -16.65 -34.82 0.48
CA SER A 50 -15.41 -35.51 0.27
C SER A 50 -15.60 -36.33 -1.00
N GLU A 51 -14.55 -36.33 -1.84
CA GLU A 51 -14.40 -37.08 -3.08
C GLU A 51 -14.59 -36.26 -4.36
N GLY A 52 -13.46 -35.72 -4.85
CA GLY A 52 -13.24 -35.36 -6.23
C GLY A 52 -12.37 -36.43 -6.93
N PRO A 53 -12.52 -36.67 -8.22
CA PRO A 53 -12.00 -37.85 -8.90
C PRO A 53 -10.49 -37.78 -9.17
N ALA A 54 -9.83 -38.92 -9.05
CA ALA A 54 -8.47 -39.19 -9.47
C ALA A 54 -8.35 -39.05 -10.99
N ALA A 55 -7.36 -38.30 -11.48
CA ALA A 55 -6.92 -38.35 -12.86
C ALA A 55 -5.50 -38.91 -12.92
N ASN A 56 -5.39 -40.15 -13.35
CA ASN A 56 -4.18 -40.74 -13.88
C ASN A 56 -3.82 -40.13 -15.23
N GLY A 57 -2.56 -39.80 -15.46
CA GLY A 57 -2.06 -39.39 -16.76
C GLY A 57 -0.62 -38.90 -16.67
N GLY A 58 0.33 -39.82 -16.64
CA GLY A 58 1.75 -39.49 -16.78
C GLY A 58 2.05 -38.97 -18.18
N VAL A 59 2.79 -37.88 -18.27
CA VAL A 59 3.56 -37.54 -19.48
C VAL A 59 4.94 -37.11 -19.05
N GLN A 60 5.92 -37.92 -19.37
CA GLN A 60 7.32 -37.53 -19.53
C GLN A 60 7.38 -36.55 -20.71
N GLY A 61 7.96 -35.39 -20.53
CA GLY A 61 8.11 -34.34 -21.55
C GLY A 61 9.36 -33.54 -21.31
N ASP A 62 10.33 -33.83 -22.07
CA ASP A 62 11.49 -33.15 -22.60
C ASP A 62 11.70 -31.69 -22.22
N ILE A 63 12.89 -31.38 -21.69
CA ILE A 63 13.43 -30.02 -21.53
C ILE A 63 14.01 -29.61 -22.90
N GLY A 64 13.16 -29.14 -23.78
CA GLY A 64 13.52 -28.58 -25.08
C GLY A 64 12.80 -27.27 -25.30
N ARG A 65 13.56 -26.20 -25.50
CA ARG A 65 13.21 -24.93 -26.15
C ARG A 65 11.71 -24.62 -26.25
N VAL A 66 11.22 -23.80 -25.34
CA VAL A 66 9.92 -23.15 -25.50
C VAL A 66 10.07 -22.04 -26.55
N THR A 67 9.89 -22.39 -27.81
CA THR A 67 9.50 -21.44 -28.84
C THR A 67 8.00 -21.58 -29.07
N SER A 68 7.28 -20.62 -28.51
CA SER A 68 6.06 -19.96 -28.96
C SER A 68 4.93 -20.71 -29.65
N SER A 69 3.78 -20.63 -29.05
CA SER A 69 2.64 -19.86 -29.57
C SER A 69 1.96 -19.28 -28.34
N MET A 70 2.05 -17.96 -28.18
CA MET A 70 1.74 -17.31 -26.92
C MET A 70 0.24 -17.06 -26.79
N ASP A 71 -0.49 -18.02 -26.30
CA ASP A 71 -1.61 -17.76 -25.38
C ASP A 71 -0.99 -17.42 -24.02
N SER A 72 -0.40 -16.25 -23.87
CA SER A 72 0.14 -15.82 -22.61
C SER A 72 -1.04 -15.47 -21.70
N GLN A 73 -1.23 -16.23 -20.62
CA GLN A 73 -2.26 -15.97 -19.62
C GLN A 73 -2.11 -14.60 -18.95
N SER A 74 -1.02 -13.90 -19.21
CA SER A 74 -0.76 -12.56 -18.67
C SER A 74 0.32 -11.82 -19.48
N VAL A 75 0.29 -10.49 -19.44
CA VAL A 75 1.28 -9.60 -20.10
C VAL A 75 1.65 -8.43 -19.19
N VAL A 76 2.89 -7.97 -19.29
CA VAL A 76 3.38 -6.77 -18.62
C VAL A 76 3.58 -5.67 -19.64
N VAL A 77 2.88 -4.56 -19.47
CA VAL A 77 2.94 -3.37 -20.32
C VAL A 77 3.55 -2.22 -19.52
N ARG A 78 4.46 -1.47 -20.14
CA ARG A 78 5.08 -0.29 -19.52
C ARG A 78 4.96 0.92 -20.40
N PHE A 79 4.39 1.98 -19.86
CA PHE A 79 4.33 3.30 -20.48
C PHE A 79 5.43 4.18 -19.89
N ALA A 80 6.18 4.91 -20.72
CA ALA A 80 7.28 5.74 -20.25
C ALA A 80 7.39 7.06 -21.02
N GLY A 81 7.62 8.15 -20.31
CA GLY A 81 7.73 9.50 -20.89
C GLY A 81 8.19 10.51 -19.83
N ASP A 82 8.18 11.79 -20.16
CA ASP A 82 8.39 12.84 -19.18
C ASP A 82 7.21 12.98 -18.23
N SER A 83 7.45 13.54 -17.04
CA SER A 83 6.41 13.77 -16.03
C SER A 83 5.18 14.54 -16.56
N GLY A 84 5.35 15.37 -17.61
CA GLY A 84 4.26 16.13 -18.26
C GLY A 84 3.56 15.41 -19.41
N ASP A 85 4.01 14.23 -19.83
CA ASP A 85 3.45 13.50 -20.99
C ASP A 85 2.14 12.77 -20.68
N GLY A 86 1.65 12.79 -19.41
CA GLY A 86 0.41 12.15 -19.04
C GLY A 86 0.48 10.63 -18.90
N VAL A 87 1.67 10.06 -18.76
CA VAL A 87 1.94 8.61 -18.65
C VAL A 87 1.14 7.96 -17.48
N GLN A 88 1.10 8.63 -16.34
CA GLN A 88 0.35 8.13 -15.16
C GLN A 88 -1.16 8.10 -15.42
N LEU A 89 -1.70 9.08 -16.13
CA LEU A 89 -3.09 9.14 -16.53
C LEU A 89 -3.42 8.04 -17.54
N MET A 90 -2.57 7.90 -18.57
CA MET A 90 -2.70 6.85 -19.57
C MET A 90 -2.74 5.46 -18.92
N GLY A 91 -1.78 5.14 -18.02
CA GLY A 91 -1.76 3.89 -17.29
C GLY A 91 -3.01 3.66 -16.45
N THR A 92 -3.48 4.69 -15.76
CA THR A 92 -4.71 4.59 -14.92
C THR A 92 -5.95 4.29 -15.76
N GLN A 93 -6.10 4.91 -16.94
CA GLN A 93 -7.24 4.66 -17.82
C GLN A 93 -7.16 3.29 -18.50
N PHE A 94 -5.95 2.84 -18.85
CA PHE A 94 -5.75 1.49 -19.36
C PHE A 94 -6.13 0.42 -18.33
N VAL A 95 -5.77 0.62 -17.05
CA VAL A 95 -6.17 -0.25 -15.95
C VAL A 95 -7.69 -0.29 -15.78
N ALA A 96 -8.37 0.86 -15.83
CA ALA A 96 -9.81 0.92 -15.69
C ALA A 96 -10.53 0.12 -16.80
N ALA A 97 -10.08 0.26 -18.05
CA ALA A 97 -10.60 -0.53 -19.17
C ALA A 97 -10.31 -2.03 -19.01
N THR A 98 -9.11 -2.38 -18.51
CA THR A 98 -8.71 -3.77 -18.23
C THR A 98 -9.58 -4.41 -17.16
N ALA A 99 -9.88 -3.69 -16.08
CA ALA A 99 -10.77 -4.15 -15.01
C ALA A 99 -12.19 -4.42 -15.53
N LEU A 100 -12.73 -3.51 -16.36
CA LEU A 100 -14.05 -3.67 -16.96
C LEU A 100 -14.12 -4.85 -17.92
N ALA A 101 -13.01 -5.21 -18.55
CA ALA A 101 -12.91 -6.41 -19.39
C ALA A 101 -12.77 -7.72 -18.57
N GLY A 102 -12.77 -7.64 -17.23
CA GLY A 102 -12.75 -8.81 -16.34
C GLY A 102 -11.38 -9.44 -16.14
N ASN A 103 -10.29 -8.78 -16.54
CA ASN A 103 -8.94 -9.24 -16.23
C ASN A 103 -8.50 -8.81 -14.84
N ASP A 104 -7.66 -9.66 -14.22
CA ASP A 104 -6.91 -9.28 -13.02
C ASP A 104 -5.70 -8.41 -13.40
N PHE A 105 -5.28 -7.55 -12.48
CA PHE A 105 -4.14 -6.66 -12.71
C PHE A 105 -3.44 -6.25 -11.42
N ALA A 106 -2.18 -5.89 -11.55
CA ALA A 106 -1.43 -5.13 -10.55
C ALA A 106 -0.57 -4.06 -11.24
N THR A 107 -0.37 -2.93 -10.59
CA THR A 107 0.31 -1.78 -11.17
C THR A 107 1.54 -1.36 -10.39
N PHE A 108 2.47 -0.69 -11.08
CA PHE A 108 3.61 -0.01 -10.48
C PHE A 108 3.80 1.36 -11.13
N PRO A 109 3.23 2.43 -10.55
CA PRO A 109 3.55 3.80 -10.91
C PRO A 109 4.98 4.13 -10.49
N ASP A 110 5.85 4.40 -11.45
CA ASP A 110 7.25 4.75 -11.23
C ASP A 110 7.44 6.25 -11.51
N TYR A 111 7.63 7.01 -10.45
CA TYR A 111 7.79 8.46 -10.53
C TYR A 111 9.26 8.84 -10.74
N PRO A 112 9.54 9.99 -11.40
CA PRO A 112 10.90 10.43 -11.63
C PRO A 112 11.67 10.63 -10.32
N ALA A 113 12.97 10.42 -10.37
CA ALA A 113 13.86 10.66 -9.24
C ALA A 113 13.85 12.15 -8.85
N GLU A 114 13.71 13.03 -9.82
CA GLU A 114 13.64 14.48 -9.64
C GLU A 114 12.38 15.05 -10.29
N ILE A 115 11.48 15.57 -9.47
CA ILE A 115 10.14 16.08 -9.89
C ILE A 115 10.26 17.28 -10.84
N ARG A 116 11.33 18.05 -10.76
CA ARG A 116 11.59 19.26 -11.58
C ARG A 116 12.72 19.09 -12.58
N ALA A 117 13.08 17.87 -12.93
CA ALA A 117 14.10 17.63 -13.96
C ALA A 117 13.70 18.28 -15.28
N PRO A 118 14.68 18.80 -16.06
CA PRO A 118 14.40 19.30 -17.40
C PRO A 118 13.79 18.21 -18.29
N ALA A 119 12.76 18.57 -19.05
CA ALA A 119 12.10 17.66 -19.98
C ALA A 119 13.09 17.05 -21.00
N GLY A 120 12.96 15.75 -21.24
CA GLY A 120 13.82 14.97 -22.14
C GLY A 120 15.13 14.48 -21.51
N THR A 121 15.32 14.65 -20.18
CA THR A 121 16.47 14.09 -19.45
C THR A 121 16.08 12.79 -18.73
N THR A 122 17.04 11.91 -18.50
CA THR A 122 16.82 10.61 -17.84
C THR A 122 16.29 10.75 -16.41
N PHE A 123 16.61 11.84 -15.70
CA PHE A 123 16.15 12.11 -14.35
C PHE A 123 14.66 12.45 -14.25
N GLY A 124 14.06 12.95 -15.36
CA GLY A 124 12.65 13.35 -15.42
C GLY A 124 11.71 12.26 -15.93
N VAL A 125 12.21 11.07 -16.22
CA VAL A 125 11.41 9.97 -16.76
C VAL A 125 10.43 9.46 -15.72
N SER A 126 9.15 9.47 -16.08
CA SER A 126 8.04 8.81 -15.38
C SER A 126 7.65 7.57 -16.15
N ALA A 127 7.28 6.50 -15.44
CA ALA A 127 6.76 5.30 -16.07
C ALA A 127 5.55 4.74 -15.30
N TYR A 128 4.77 3.93 -15.99
CA TYR A 128 3.64 3.22 -15.40
C TYR A 128 3.63 1.78 -15.91
N GLN A 129 3.89 0.83 -15.04
CA GLN A 129 3.90 -0.58 -15.39
C GLN A 129 2.59 -1.23 -14.95
N ILE A 130 2.05 -2.11 -15.80
CA ILE A 130 0.82 -2.85 -15.57
C ILE A 130 1.08 -4.30 -15.92
N HIS A 131 0.82 -5.19 -14.98
CA HIS A 131 0.71 -6.61 -15.22
C HIS A 131 -0.78 -6.94 -15.27
N LEU A 132 -1.23 -7.52 -16.34
CA LEU A 132 -2.64 -7.91 -16.52
C LEU A 132 -2.75 -9.34 -17.02
N GLY A 133 -3.84 -10.02 -16.68
CA GLY A 133 -4.02 -11.42 -17.07
C GLY A 133 -5.38 -12.00 -16.77
N ALA A 134 -5.60 -13.20 -17.32
CA ALA A 134 -6.76 -14.05 -17.05
C ALA A 134 -6.55 -14.97 -15.83
N ARG A 135 -5.48 -14.80 -15.10
CA ARG A 135 -5.09 -15.53 -13.88
C ARG A 135 -4.84 -14.57 -12.72
N PRO A 136 -4.83 -15.03 -11.46
CA PRO A 136 -4.50 -14.16 -10.32
C PRO A 136 -3.14 -13.47 -10.47
N ILE A 137 -3.16 -12.14 -10.38
CA ILE A 137 -2.01 -11.24 -10.48
C ILE A 137 -1.78 -10.59 -9.11
N THR A 138 -0.60 -10.76 -8.52
CA THR A 138 -0.27 -10.23 -7.18
C THR A 138 0.90 -9.25 -7.21
N THR A 139 1.48 -8.98 -8.38
CA THR A 139 2.64 -8.10 -8.56
C THR A 139 2.60 -7.47 -9.95
N ALA A 140 3.21 -6.31 -10.09
CA ALA A 140 3.30 -5.60 -11.37
C ALA A 140 4.15 -6.31 -12.44
N GLY A 141 4.61 -7.54 -12.15
CA GLY A 141 5.41 -8.37 -13.06
C GLY A 141 6.88 -7.97 -13.11
N ASP A 142 7.68 -8.83 -13.73
CA ASP A 142 9.14 -8.62 -13.87
C ASP A 142 9.44 -7.74 -15.08
N ALA A 143 9.90 -8.35 -16.19
CA ALA A 143 10.29 -7.65 -17.40
C ALA A 143 9.07 -7.36 -18.31
N PRO A 144 8.81 -6.09 -18.69
CA PRO A 144 7.74 -5.75 -19.63
C PRO A 144 7.94 -6.38 -21.00
N GLN A 145 6.85 -6.97 -21.55
CA GLN A 145 6.81 -7.43 -22.93
C GLN A 145 6.40 -6.34 -23.92
N VAL A 146 5.83 -5.25 -23.43
CA VAL A 146 5.45 -4.10 -24.25
C VAL A 146 5.95 -2.82 -23.58
N LEU A 147 6.70 -2.00 -24.31
CA LEU A 147 7.14 -0.66 -23.91
C LEU A 147 6.59 0.39 -24.86
N VAL A 148 5.90 1.39 -24.33
CA VAL A 148 5.54 2.61 -25.07
C VAL A 148 6.44 3.75 -24.60
N ALA A 149 7.36 4.22 -25.43
CA ALA A 149 8.33 5.26 -25.08
C ALA A 149 8.05 6.56 -25.83
N PHE A 150 7.70 7.61 -25.08
CA PHE A 150 7.34 8.91 -25.66
C PHE A 150 8.54 9.76 -26.12
N ASN A 151 9.76 9.43 -25.66
CA ASN A 151 10.96 10.17 -26.00
C ASN A 151 12.24 9.31 -25.79
N PRO A 152 13.42 9.77 -26.28
CA PRO A 152 14.68 9.04 -26.17
C PRO A 152 15.10 8.74 -24.70
N ALA A 153 14.83 9.66 -23.76
CA ALA A 153 15.18 9.45 -22.35
C ALA A 153 14.34 8.31 -21.74
N ALA A 154 13.04 8.26 -22.07
CA ALA A 154 12.15 7.18 -21.68
C ALA A 154 12.61 5.82 -22.20
N LEU A 155 13.04 5.75 -23.46
CA LEU A 155 13.64 4.55 -24.04
C LEU A 155 14.90 4.15 -23.27
N LYS A 156 15.84 5.08 -23.08
CA LYS A 156 17.14 4.81 -22.44
C LYS A 156 17.02 4.23 -21.05
N VAL A 157 16.13 4.80 -20.24
CA VAL A 157 15.92 4.36 -18.85
C VAL A 157 15.25 2.99 -18.77
N ASN A 158 14.34 2.69 -19.72
CA ASN A 158 13.50 1.48 -19.63
C ASN A 158 14.02 0.31 -20.48
N LEU A 159 14.87 0.54 -21.46
CA LEU A 159 15.41 -0.53 -22.33
C LEU A 159 16.10 -1.67 -21.55
N PRO A 160 16.89 -1.42 -20.48
CA PRO A 160 17.50 -2.49 -19.71
C PRO A 160 16.50 -3.30 -18.85
N LEU A 161 15.24 -2.87 -18.74
CA LEU A 161 14.22 -3.46 -17.87
C LEU A 161 13.24 -4.37 -18.62
N ILE A 162 13.16 -4.26 -19.94
CA ILE A 162 12.19 -4.99 -20.74
C ILE A 162 12.67 -6.40 -21.11
N ALA A 163 11.74 -7.26 -21.45
CA ALA A 163 12.02 -8.64 -21.84
C ALA A 163 12.72 -8.71 -23.19
N ASP A 164 13.55 -9.73 -23.40
CA ASP A 164 14.12 -10.03 -24.71
C ASP A 164 12.99 -10.26 -25.72
N GLY A 165 13.11 -9.69 -26.91
CA GLY A 165 12.08 -9.76 -27.95
C GLY A 165 10.84 -8.93 -27.70
N ALA A 166 10.84 -8.05 -26.67
CA ALA A 166 9.71 -7.18 -26.34
C ALA A 166 9.32 -6.27 -27.51
N LEU A 167 8.05 -5.91 -27.55
CA LEU A 167 7.52 -4.91 -28.47
C LEU A 167 7.80 -3.51 -27.92
N ILE A 168 8.43 -2.66 -28.73
CA ILE A 168 8.72 -1.26 -28.40
C ILE A 168 7.96 -0.35 -29.35
N ILE A 169 7.09 0.50 -28.82
CA ILE A 169 6.41 1.55 -29.57
C ILE A 169 7.13 2.88 -29.29
N LEU A 170 7.68 3.52 -30.31
CA LEU A 170 8.44 4.76 -30.20
C LEU A 170 7.64 5.92 -30.78
N ASN A 171 7.53 7.02 -30.03
CA ASN A 171 7.12 8.32 -30.60
C ASN A 171 8.32 8.99 -31.28
N ILE A 172 8.50 8.75 -32.57
CA ILE A 172 9.69 9.16 -33.30
C ILE A 172 9.83 10.68 -33.47
N ASP A 173 8.78 11.46 -33.39
CA ASP A 173 8.82 12.93 -33.40
C ASP A 173 9.77 13.53 -32.37
N SER A 174 10.01 12.80 -31.26
CA SER A 174 10.91 13.22 -30.18
C SER A 174 12.36 12.81 -30.39
N PHE A 175 12.66 11.93 -31.37
CA PHE A 175 14.02 11.41 -31.64
C PHE A 175 14.83 12.35 -32.54
N THR A 176 14.77 13.64 -32.27
CA THR A 176 15.60 14.67 -32.91
C THR A 176 17.01 14.68 -32.33
N SER A 177 17.98 15.26 -33.05
CA SER A 177 19.37 15.41 -32.56
C SER A 177 19.42 16.06 -31.17
N ARG A 178 18.55 17.05 -30.91
CA ARG A 178 18.42 17.70 -29.60
C ARG A 178 17.83 16.76 -28.54
N GLY A 179 16.83 15.97 -28.90
CA GLY A 179 16.21 14.98 -28.02
C GLY A 179 17.20 13.89 -27.59
N LEU A 180 17.92 13.35 -28.55
CA LEU A 180 18.98 12.35 -28.35
C LEU A 180 20.11 12.87 -27.46
N ALA A 181 20.60 14.09 -27.73
CA ALA A 181 21.64 14.72 -26.91
C ALA A 181 21.19 14.96 -25.46
N LYS A 182 19.95 15.43 -25.23
CA LYS A 182 19.38 15.59 -23.86
C LYS A 182 19.28 14.27 -23.11
N ALA A 183 18.96 13.18 -23.78
CA ALA A 183 18.92 11.84 -23.22
C ALA A 183 20.34 11.24 -23.04
N GLY A 184 21.36 11.91 -23.51
CA GLY A 184 22.75 11.46 -23.44
C GLY A 184 23.06 10.29 -24.39
N TYR A 185 22.43 10.23 -25.55
CA TYR A 185 22.79 9.32 -26.63
C TYR A 185 23.86 9.95 -27.51
N GLU A 186 24.93 9.21 -27.79
CA GLU A 186 25.97 9.60 -28.75
C GLU A 186 25.57 9.29 -30.21
N LYS A 187 24.82 8.18 -30.38
CA LYS A 187 24.27 7.71 -31.65
C LYS A 187 22.78 7.42 -31.47
N ASP A 188 22.01 7.58 -32.53
CA ASP A 188 20.59 7.21 -32.53
C ASP A 188 20.44 5.70 -32.25
N PRO A 189 19.73 5.32 -31.20
CA PRO A 189 19.55 3.91 -30.85
C PRO A 189 18.84 3.10 -31.93
N ARG A 190 18.07 3.74 -32.82
CA ARG A 190 17.40 3.13 -33.98
C ARG A 190 18.38 2.70 -35.07
N GLN A 191 19.58 3.30 -35.10
CA GLN A 191 20.60 3.07 -36.12
C GLN A 191 21.88 2.42 -35.59
N SER A 192 21.99 2.29 -34.24
CA SER A 192 23.22 1.83 -33.60
C SER A 192 23.26 0.33 -33.30
N GLY A 193 22.20 -0.43 -33.63
CA GLY A 193 22.05 -1.83 -33.28
C GLY A 193 21.53 -2.03 -31.82
N ALA A 194 21.28 -0.95 -31.07
CA ALA A 194 20.81 -1.05 -29.69
C ALA A 194 19.38 -1.66 -29.54
N LEU A 195 18.64 -1.68 -30.63
CA LEU A 195 17.28 -2.23 -30.68
C LEU A 195 17.22 -3.57 -31.44
N ASP A 196 18.38 -4.13 -31.83
CA ASP A 196 18.42 -5.45 -32.46
C ASP A 196 17.88 -6.50 -31.49
N GLY A 197 17.02 -7.38 -31.96
CA GLY A 197 16.36 -8.38 -31.14
C GLY A 197 15.04 -7.93 -30.49
N TYR A 198 14.63 -6.68 -30.64
CA TYR A 198 13.32 -6.18 -30.24
C TYR A 198 12.40 -5.99 -31.45
N GLN A 199 11.11 -6.02 -31.21
CA GLN A 199 10.10 -5.67 -32.22
C GLN A 199 9.81 -4.18 -32.11
N VAL A 200 10.29 -3.36 -33.07
CA VAL A 200 10.17 -1.90 -32.97
C VAL A 200 9.08 -1.40 -33.89
N VAL A 201 8.13 -0.64 -33.36
CA VAL A 201 7.10 0.09 -34.11
C VAL A 201 7.36 1.57 -33.94
N GLU A 202 7.75 2.21 -35.04
CA GLU A 202 8.01 3.64 -35.11
C GLU A 202 6.75 4.38 -35.53
N VAL A 203 6.29 5.36 -34.73
CA VAL A 203 5.05 6.12 -34.97
C VAL A 203 5.25 7.60 -34.69
N ASP A 204 4.79 8.46 -35.58
CA ASP A 204 4.73 9.91 -35.43
C ASP A 204 3.55 10.31 -34.49
N ILE A 205 3.58 9.85 -33.22
CA ILE A 205 2.45 10.02 -32.28
C ILE A 205 2.06 11.48 -32.10
N THR A 206 3.06 12.37 -31.97
CA THR A 206 2.79 13.80 -31.78
C THR A 206 2.19 14.42 -33.04
N LYS A 207 2.69 14.12 -34.19
CA LYS A 207 2.16 14.60 -35.48
C LYS A 207 0.72 14.14 -35.68
N HIS A 208 0.45 12.85 -35.55
CA HIS A 208 -0.90 12.30 -35.68
C HIS A 208 -1.86 12.91 -34.66
N THR A 209 -1.40 13.21 -33.44
CA THR A 209 -2.21 13.92 -32.44
C THR A 209 -2.55 15.34 -32.89
N LEU A 210 -1.58 16.09 -33.39
CA LEU A 210 -1.79 17.45 -33.89
C LEU A 210 -2.78 17.46 -35.07
N ASP A 211 -2.65 16.52 -35.98
CA ASP A 211 -3.54 16.39 -37.15
C ASP A 211 -4.99 16.07 -36.67
N ALA A 212 -5.15 15.14 -35.76
CA ALA A 212 -6.47 14.77 -35.19
C ALA A 212 -7.14 15.91 -34.42
N THR A 213 -6.36 16.83 -33.86
CA THR A 213 -6.87 17.93 -33.01
C THR A 213 -6.89 19.28 -33.73
N ALA A 214 -6.47 19.36 -34.98
CA ALA A 214 -6.32 20.63 -35.75
C ALA A 214 -7.62 21.46 -35.80
N GLN A 215 -8.77 20.80 -35.95
CA GLN A 215 -10.08 21.45 -36.06
C GLN A 215 -10.56 22.18 -34.78
N PHE A 216 -9.95 21.94 -33.61
CA PHE A 216 -10.40 22.52 -32.34
C PHE A 216 -9.74 23.87 -32.00
N GLY A 217 -8.83 24.37 -32.81
CA GLY A 217 -8.22 25.69 -32.62
C GLY A 217 -7.33 25.81 -31.37
N LEU A 218 -6.84 24.69 -30.84
CA LEU A 218 -5.95 24.68 -29.68
C LEU A 218 -4.56 25.23 -30.03
N SER A 219 -3.85 25.77 -29.03
CA SER A 219 -2.43 26.04 -29.18
C SER A 219 -1.69 24.74 -29.50
N LYS A 220 -0.58 24.82 -30.26
CA LYS A 220 0.26 23.65 -30.58
C LYS A 220 0.69 22.89 -29.30
N SER A 221 0.95 23.63 -28.22
CA SER A 221 1.32 23.03 -26.92
C SER A 221 0.16 22.26 -26.29
N ASP A 222 -1.06 22.80 -26.31
CA ASP A 222 -2.23 22.16 -25.70
C ASP A 222 -2.70 20.96 -26.53
N ALA A 223 -2.69 21.09 -27.85
CA ALA A 223 -2.96 19.98 -28.77
C ALA A 223 -1.98 18.81 -28.56
N ALA A 224 -0.68 19.10 -28.42
CA ALA A 224 0.34 18.08 -28.19
C ALA A 224 0.19 17.35 -26.83
N ARG A 225 -0.52 17.94 -25.85
CA ARG A 225 -0.83 17.27 -24.57
C ARG A 225 -1.81 16.12 -24.72
N CYS A 226 -2.60 16.09 -25.81
CA CYS A 226 -3.55 15.00 -26.08
C CYS A 226 -2.88 13.70 -26.58
N LYS A 227 -1.54 13.68 -26.78
CA LYS A 227 -0.80 12.52 -27.30
C LYS A 227 -0.89 11.27 -26.42
N ASN A 228 -1.09 11.45 -25.10
CA ASN A 228 -1.31 10.33 -24.20
C ASN A 228 -2.63 9.59 -24.51
N PHE A 229 -3.70 10.31 -24.89
CA PHE A 229 -4.95 9.67 -25.31
C PHE A 229 -4.82 9.05 -26.71
N TRP A 230 -4.08 9.66 -27.60
CA TRP A 230 -3.80 9.06 -28.91
C TRP A 230 -3.07 7.70 -28.73
N ALA A 231 -1.98 7.69 -27.95
CA ALA A 231 -1.24 6.46 -27.65
C ALA A 231 -2.10 5.44 -26.87
N LEU A 232 -2.96 5.91 -25.95
CA LEU A 232 -3.91 5.06 -25.26
C LEU A 232 -4.90 4.39 -26.22
N GLY A 233 -5.42 5.13 -27.19
CA GLY A 233 -6.29 4.60 -28.25
C GLY A 233 -5.63 3.48 -29.04
N LEU A 234 -4.37 3.69 -29.48
CA LEU A 234 -3.58 2.67 -30.16
C LEU A 234 -3.41 1.41 -29.31
N VAL A 235 -3.02 1.58 -28.04
CA VAL A 235 -2.82 0.44 -27.13
C VAL A 235 -4.15 -0.30 -26.83
N GLN A 236 -5.28 0.42 -26.70
CA GLN A 236 -6.59 -0.21 -26.55
C GLN A 236 -6.93 -1.11 -27.75
N TRP A 237 -6.69 -0.60 -28.97
CA TRP A 237 -6.88 -1.41 -30.18
C TRP A 237 -5.96 -2.65 -30.17
N MET A 238 -4.68 -2.49 -29.84
CA MET A 238 -3.70 -3.60 -29.79
C MET A 238 -4.12 -4.72 -28.85
N PHE A 239 -4.78 -4.39 -27.74
CA PHE A 239 -5.30 -5.37 -26.80
C PHE A 239 -6.78 -5.73 -27.02
N SER A 240 -7.36 -5.37 -28.18
CA SER A 240 -8.77 -5.60 -28.52
C SER A 240 -9.74 -5.11 -27.44
N ARG A 241 -9.47 -3.90 -26.92
CA ARG A 241 -10.26 -3.26 -25.87
C ARG A 241 -11.13 -2.15 -26.42
N ASP A 242 -12.34 -2.05 -25.88
CA ASP A 242 -13.24 -0.95 -26.13
C ASP A 242 -12.74 0.36 -25.52
N VAL A 243 -12.99 1.47 -26.20
CA VAL A 243 -12.64 2.82 -25.73
C VAL A 243 -13.80 3.53 -25.01
N ALA A 244 -15.01 3.00 -25.03
CA ALA A 244 -16.22 3.66 -24.52
C ALA A 244 -16.09 4.11 -23.05
N SER A 245 -15.50 3.30 -22.19
CA SER A 245 -15.28 3.65 -20.78
C SER A 245 -14.34 4.84 -20.60
N ILE A 246 -13.35 4.96 -21.50
CA ILE A 246 -12.38 6.07 -21.50
C ILE A 246 -13.05 7.33 -22.04
N GLU A 247 -13.89 7.22 -23.07
CA GLU A 247 -14.70 8.33 -23.58
C GLU A 247 -15.62 8.89 -22.50
N ASP A 248 -16.32 8.03 -21.78
CA ASP A 248 -17.16 8.42 -20.64
C ASP A 248 -16.37 9.15 -19.56
N TRP A 249 -15.17 8.68 -19.26
CA TRP A 249 -14.29 9.34 -18.31
C TRP A 249 -13.82 10.72 -18.81
N ILE A 250 -13.40 10.84 -20.09
CA ILE A 250 -13.02 12.10 -20.72
C ILE A 250 -14.18 13.11 -20.65
N ASN A 251 -15.41 12.66 -20.99
CA ASN A 251 -16.60 13.48 -20.95
C ASN A 251 -16.87 14.04 -19.55
N LYS A 252 -16.71 13.23 -18.51
CA LYS A 252 -16.88 13.64 -17.12
C LYS A 252 -15.74 14.55 -16.64
N LYS A 253 -14.51 14.18 -16.93
CA LYS A 253 -13.30 14.88 -16.44
C LYS A 253 -13.17 16.28 -17.01
N PHE A 254 -13.43 16.43 -18.30
CA PHE A 254 -13.30 17.69 -19.02
C PHE A 254 -14.65 18.34 -19.34
N ALA A 255 -15.69 18.06 -18.54
CA ALA A 255 -17.03 18.60 -18.73
C ALA A 255 -17.10 20.14 -18.74
N LYS A 256 -16.12 20.80 -18.09
CA LYS A 256 -16.06 22.27 -17.99
C LYS A 256 -15.39 22.94 -19.21
N ASP A 257 -14.69 22.18 -20.03
CA ASP A 257 -13.96 22.66 -21.22
C ASP A 257 -14.25 21.75 -22.39
N ALA A 258 -15.25 22.13 -23.18
CA ALA A 258 -15.70 21.33 -24.31
C ALA A 258 -14.61 21.16 -25.38
N THR A 259 -13.77 22.20 -25.60
CA THR A 259 -12.70 22.17 -26.60
C THR A 259 -11.63 21.14 -26.24
N ILE A 260 -11.18 21.15 -24.98
CA ILE A 260 -10.21 20.15 -24.48
C ILE A 260 -10.81 18.75 -24.45
N ARG A 261 -12.08 18.63 -24.05
CA ARG A 261 -12.81 17.35 -24.06
C ARG A 261 -12.82 16.74 -25.45
N ASP A 262 -13.29 17.49 -26.43
CA ASP A 262 -13.51 17.03 -27.80
C ASP A 262 -12.18 16.72 -28.53
N ALA A 263 -11.14 17.50 -28.23
CA ALA A 263 -9.77 17.22 -28.70
C ALA A 263 -9.21 15.90 -28.13
N ASN A 264 -9.40 15.64 -26.85
CA ASN A 264 -8.96 14.38 -26.24
C ASN A 264 -9.75 13.16 -26.79
N LEU A 265 -11.04 13.31 -27.03
CA LEU A 265 -11.88 12.28 -27.69
C LEU A 265 -11.39 12.01 -29.11
N ALA A 266 -11.12 13.06 -29.89
CA ALA A 266 -10.60 12.92 -31.24
C ALA A 266 -9.23 12.24 -31.28
N ALA A 267 -8.33 12.60 -30.38
CA ALA A 267 -7.01 11.96 -30.25
C ALA A 267 -7.15 10.47 -29.91
N LEU A 268 -8.01 10.10 -28.93
CA LEU A 268 -8.24 8.71 -28.55
C LEU A 268 -8.76 7.86 -29.71
N ARG A 269 -9.77 8.36 -30.42
CA ARG A 269 -10.37 7.69 -31.57
C ARG A 269 -9.39 7.56 -32.74
N ALA A 270 -8.59 8.61 -32.99
CA ALA A 270 -7.57 8.59 -34.05
C ALA A 270 -6.49 7.55 -33.77
N GLY A 271 -6.03 7.43 -32.52
CA GLY A 271 -5.07 6.40 -32.15
C GLY A 271 -5.61 4.98 -32.30
N HIS A 272 -6.88 4.76 -31.92
CA HIS A 272 -7.56 3.48 -32.09
C HIS A 272 -7.71 3.11 -33.58
N ALA A 273 -8.18 4.05 -34.40
CA ALA A 273 -8.33 3.84 -35.84
C ALA A 273 -6.98 3.65 -36.56
N TYR A 274 -5.90 4.30 -36.09
CA TYR A 274 -4.55 4.08 -36.62
C TYR A 274 -4.12 2.63 -36.47
N GLY A 275 -4.38 2.00 -35.30
CA GLY A 275 -4.07 0.59 -35.09
C GLY A 275 -4.75 -0.31 -36.14
N GLU A 276 -6.01 -0.03 -36.45
CA GLU A 276 -6.78 -0.77 -37.43
C GLU A 276 -6.22 -0.61 -38.86
N THR A 277 -5.81 0.61 -39.23
CA THR A 277 -5.31 0.91 -40.57
C THR A 277 -3.84 0.52 -40.80
N ALA A 278 -3.03 0.48 -39.74
CA ALA A 278 -1.59 0.20 -39.83
C ALA A 278 -1.26 -1.30 -39.76
N GLU A 279 -2.26 -2.18 -39.71
CA GLU A 279 -2.11 -3.65 -39.67
C GLU A 279 -1.07 -4.14 -38.64
N LEU A 280 -1.00 -3.50 -37.46
CA LEU A 280 -0.03 -3.80 -36.41
C LEU A 280 -0.28 -5.15 -35.69
N THR A 281 -0.91 -6.09 -36.39
CA THR A 281 -1.46 -7.33 -35.82
C THR A 281 -0.43 -8.36 -35.38
N ALA A 282 0.84 -8.24 -35.79
CA ALA A 282 1.77 -9.37 -35.72
C ALA A 282 2.51 -9.54 -34.37
N ALA A 283 2.45 -8.59 -33.45
CA ALA A 283 3.44 -8.52 -32.40
C ALA A 283 2.89 -8.49 -30.96
N VAL A 284 1.58 -8.37 -30.76
CA VAL A 284 1.03 -8.21 -29.42
C VAL A 284 0.70 -9.56 -28.78
N PRO A 285 1.19 -9.81 -27.54
CA PRO A 285 0.73 -10.98 -26.78
C PRO A 285 -0.78 -10.88 -26.59
N HIS A 286 -1.52 -11.81 -27.17
CA HIS A 286 -2.97 -11.84 -27.02
C HIS A 286 -3.30 -12.32 -25.60
N VAL A 287 -3.80 -11.42 -24.76
CA VAL A 287 -4.37 -11.81 -23.47
C VAL A 287 -5.84 -12.15 -23.75
N GLY A 288 -6.16 -13.43 -23.70
CA GLY A 288 -7.52 -13.91 -23.95
C GLY A 288 -8.55 -13.14 -23.13
N ALA A 289 -9.75 -12.99 -23.69
CA ALA A 289 -10.91 -12.41 -23.00
C ALA A 289 -11.44 -13.29 -21.85
N ASN A 290 -10.70 -14.33 -21.45
CA ASN A 290 -11.06 -15.15 -20.32
C ASN A 290 -10.96 -14.31 -19.05
N THR A 291 -12.10 -14.10 -18.42
CA THR A 291 -12.19 -13.41 -17.13
C THR A 291 -11.39 -14.15 -16.07
N ALA A 292 -10.62 -13.42 -15.30
CA ALA A 292 -10.03 -13.96 -14.08
C ALA A 292 -11.16 -14.52 -13.19
N GLN A 293 -10.93 -15.68 -12.59
CA GLN A 293 -11.91 -16.29 -11.69
C GLN A 293 -11.91 -15.54 -10.35
N PHE A 294 -12.64 -14.44 -10.29
CA PHE A 294 -12.89 -13.74 -9.04
C PHE A 294 -14.03 -14.40 -8.26
N PRO A 295 -13.94 -14.46 -6.92
CA PRO A 295 -15.10 -14.79 -6.10
C PRO A 295 -16.28 -13.86 -6.43
N PRO A 296 -17.54 -14.32 -6.34
CA PRO A 296 -18.69 -13.45 -6.59
C PRO A 296 -18.68 -12.20 -5.71
N GLY A 297 -19.02 -11.04 -6.28
CA GLY A 297 -19.06 -9.77 -5.57
C GLY A 297 -18.95 -8.57 -6.50
N GLU A 298 -19.03 -7.39 -5.91
CA GLU A 298 -18.78 -6.13 -6.59
C GLU A 298 -17.30 -5.75 -6.42
N TYR A 299 -16.66 -5.35 -7.52
CA TYR A 299 -15.23 -5.04 -7.56
C TYR A 299 -14.97 -3.65 -8.09
N ARG A 300 -13.91 -3.05 -7.61
CA ARG A 300 -13.31 -1.84 -8.19
C ARG A 300 -11.80 -1.93 -8.17
N GLY A 301 -11.13 -1.21 -9.06
CA GLY A 301 -9.70 -0.95 -8.91
C GLY A 301 -9.47 0.02 -7.76
N VAL A 302 -8.59 -0.30 -6.82
CA VAL A 302 -8.27 0.56 -5.67
C VAL A 302 -6.78 0.77 -5.55
N ARG A 303 -6.36 1.98 -5.18
CA ARG A 303 -4.98 2.29 -4.78
C ARG A 303 -4.84 2.12 -3.27
N GLY A 304 -3.66 1.71 -2.81
CA GLY A 304 -3.48 1.49 -1.36
C GLY A 304 -3.72 2.72 -0.51
N GLY A 305 -3.31 3.91 -0.95
CA GLY A 305 -3.63 5.15 -0.23
C GLY A 305 -5.13 5.47 -0.16
N GLU A 306 -5.91 5.08 -1.18
CA GLU A 306 -7.37 5.20 -1.17
C GLU A 306 -8.02 4.15 -0.26
N ALA A 307 -7.56 2.89 -0.34
CA ALA A 307 -8.03 1.81 0.52
C ALA A 307 -7.77 2.11 2.01
N LEU A 308 -6.58 2.64 2.31
CA LEU A 308 -6.20 3.08 3.66
C LEU A 308 -7.14 4.18 4.19
N ALA A 309 -7.45 5.18 3.35
CA ALA A 309 -8.38 6.25 3.71
C ALA A 309 -9.80 5.74 3.97
N LEU A 310 -10.29 4.82 3.14
CA LEU A 310 -11.60 4.16 3.32
C LEU A 310 -11.61 3.31 4.58
N GLY A 311 -10.53 2.56 4.86
CA GLY A 311 -10.40 1.75 6.07
C GLY A 311 -10.42 2.59 7.35
N LEU A 312 -9.76 3.76 7.36
CA LEU A 312 -9.82 4.69 8.49
C LEU A 312 -11.23 5.27 8.70
N ALA A 313 -11.92 5.66 7.62
CA ALA A 313 -13.30 6.13 7.71
C ALA A 313 -14.24 5.03 8.23
N ALA A 314 -14.09 3.80 7.70
CA ALA A 314 -14.83 2.63 8.18
C ALA A 314 -14.55 2.32 9.66
N ALA A 315 -13.30 2.43 10.09
CA ALA A 315 -12.93 2.23 11.51
C ALA A 315 -13.62 3.25 12.43
N GLY A 316 -13.77 4.51 11.98
CA GLY A 316 -14.54 5.52 12.69
C GLY A 316 -16.00 5.13 12.88
N GLU A 317 -16.64 4.67 11.81
CA GLU A 317 -18.03 4.17 11.83
C GLU A 317 -18.17 2.93 12.72
N LEU A 318 -17.26 1.96 12.60
CA LEU A 318 -17.25 0.73 13.40
C LEU A 318 -17.05 0.99 14.90
N ALA A 319 -16.28 2.05 15.24
CA ALA A 319 -16.04 2.48 16.61
C ALA A 319 -17.09 3.47 17.14
N GLY A 320 -17.95 4.04 16.29
CA GLY A 320 -18.85 5.11 16.65
C GLY A 320 -18.11 6.38 17.12
N LYS A 321 -16.93 6.68 16.56
CA LYS A 321 -16.06 7.80 16.92
C LYS A 321 -15.62 8.57 15.68
N PRO A 322 -15.50 9.90 15.75
CA PRO A 322 -14.90 10.66 14.67
C PRO A 322 -13.41 10.29 14.53
N VAL A 323 -12.93 10.31 13.29
CA VAL A 323 -11.50 10.18 12.98
C VAL A 323 -10.95 11.58 12.71
N ILE A 324 -9.88 11.96 13.41
CA ILE A 324 -9.17 13.23 13.17
C ILE A 324 -7.77 12.91 12.65
N PHE A 325 -7.58 13.17 11.37
CA PHE A 325 -6.31 12.96 10.69
C PHE A 325 -5.48 14.25 10.66
N CYS A 326 -4.35 14.24 11.33
CA CYS A 326 -3.43 15.36 11.43
C CYS A 326 -2.11 15.01 10.74
N SER A 327 -1.75 15.76 9.70
CA SER A 327 -0.58 15.43 8.90
C SER A 327 0.15 16.67 8.37
N TYR A 328 1.38 16.45 7.98
CA TYR A 328 2.22 17.38 7.23
C TYR A 328 2.49 16.78 5.83
N PRO A 329 2.43 17.56 4.74
CA PRO A 329 2.62 17.05 3.39
C PRO A 329 4.03 16.49 3.18
N ILE A 330 4.12 15.19 2.85
CA ILE A 330 5.36 14.51 2.53
C ILE A 330 5.11 13.36 1.55
N THR A 331 6.03 13.15 0.59
CA THR A 331 5.99 12.00 -0.32
C THR A 331 6.47 10.74 0.40
N PRO A 332 5.76 9.59 0.27
CA PRO A 332 4.55 9.32 -0.50
C PRO A 332 3.24 9.44 0.29
N ALA A 333 3.22 9.97 1.51
CA ALA A 333 2.07 9.98 2.42
C ALA A 333 0.98 11.02 2.07
N SER A 334 1.31 12.10 1.34
CA SER A 334 0.37 13.21 1.06
C SER A 334 -0.94 12.81 0.37
N PRO A 335 -1.01 11.82 -0.54
CA PRO A 335 -2.27 11.40 -1.14
C PRO A 335 -3.33 10.97 -0.12
N LEU A 336 -2.93 10.43 1.03
CA LEU A 336 -3.84 10.03 2.10
C LEU A 336 -4.62 11.22 2.67
N LEU A 337 -3.95 12.36 2.91
CA LEU A 337 -4.61 13.59 3.36
C LEU A 337 -5.67 14.06 2.36
N HIS A 338 -5.33 14.05 1.06
CA HIS A 338 -6.23 14.47 0.00
C HIS A 338 -7.46 13.56 -0.13
N GLN A 339 -7.32 12.26 0.13
CA GLN A 339 -8.45 11.32 0.12
C GLN A 339 -9.34 11.53 1.35
N LEU A 340 -8.76 11.58 2.55
CA LEU A 340 -9.51 11.75 3.80
C LEU A 340 -10.28 13.07 3.85
N ALA A 341 -9.73 14.15 3.27
CA ALA A 341 -10.42 15.44 3.18
C ALA A 341 -11.76 15.36 2.41
N ARG A 342 -12.01 14.32 1.62
CA ARG A 342 -13.27 14.09 0.90
C ARG A 342 -14.32 13.38 1.76
N TYR A 343 -13.94 12.83 2.91
CA TYR A 343 -14.79 11.97 3.74
C TYR A 343 -15.32 12.67 4.98
N GLY A 344 -15.41 14.02 4.94
CA GLY A 344 -15.99 14.81 6.03
C GLY A 344 -17.42 14.39 6.40
N ASN A 345 -18.22 13.98 5.41
CA ASN A 345 -19.56 13.43 5.61
C ASN A 345 -19.60 12.05 6.30
N LEU A 346 -18.45 11.36 6.38
CA LEU A 346 -18.27 10.08 7.07
C LEU A 346 -17.63 10.26 8.46
N GLY A 347 -17.66 11.46 9.02
CA GLY A 347 -17.10 11.72 10.35
C GLY A 347 -15.57 11.85 10.39
N VAL A 348 -14.92 12.11 9.24
CA VAL A 348 -13.48 12.33 9.15
C VAL A 348 -13.17 13.81 9.15
N GLY A 349 -12.41 14.28 10.16
CA GLY A 349 -11.82 15.61 10.18
C GLY A 349 -10.35 15.53 9.72
N THR A 350 -9.91 16.56 8.98
CA THR A 350 -8.50 16.66 8.54
C THR A 350 -7.88 17.96 9.00
N PHE A 351 -6.63 17.87 9.47
CA PHE A 351 -5.83 19.00 9.89
C PHE A 351 -4.44 18.93 9.25
N GLN A 352 -4.09 19.93 8.46
CA GLN A 352 -2.74 20.09 7.93
C GLN A 352 -1.94 20.97 8.88
N ALA A 353 -0.89 20.39 9.46
CA ALA A 353 0.02 21.06 10.37
C ALA A 353 1.17 21.76 9.62
N GLU A 354 1.92 22.58 10.34
CA GLU A 354 3.12 23.27 9.86
C GLU A 354 4.31 22.29 9.68
N ASP A 355 4.42 21.32 10.59
CA ASP A 355 5.47 20.30 10.59
C ASP A 355 4.96 18.97 11.19
N GLU A 356 5.83 17.99 11.21
CA GLU A 356 5.55 16.64 11.70
C GLU A 356 5.26 16.59 13.20
N ILE A 357 5.93 17.43 13.99
CA ILE A 357 5.78 17.49 15.47
C ILE A 357 4.40 18.06 15.79
N ALA A 358 4.03 19.19 15.18
CA ALA A 358 2.71 19.79 15.33
C ALA A 358 1.60 18.82 14.88
N ALA A 359 1.82 18.07 13.80
CA ALA A 359 0.86 17.07 13.30
C ALA A 359 0.59 15.96 14.32
N VAL A 360 1.63 15.35 14.88
CA VAL A 360 1.44 14.26 15.86
C VAL A 360 0.85 14.77 17.17
N CYS A 361 1.26 15.94 17.63
CA CYS A 361 0.71 16.56 18.84
C CYS A 361 -0.78 16.89 18.68
N ALA A 362 -1.21 17.38 17.50
CA ALA A 362 -2.61 17.59 17.20
C ALA A 362 -3.42 16.29 17.20
N ALA A 363 -2.85 15.20 16.65
CA ALA A 363 -3.49 13.87 16.67
C ALA A 363 -3.62 13.32 18.10
N ILE A 364 -2.62 13.53 18.96
CA ILE A 364 -2.67 13.17 20.39
C ILE A 364 -3.77 13.98 21.09
N GLY A 365 -3.85 15.29 20.80
CA GLY A 365 -4.92 16.15 21.33
C GLY A 365 -6.31 15.68 20.90
N ALA A 366 -6.48 15.27 19.66
CA ALA A 366 -7.72 14.68 19.16
C ALA A 366 -8.09 13.38 19.90
N SER A 367 -7.10 12.51 20.13
CA SER A 367 -7.29 11.27 20.90
C SER A 367 -7.65 11.55 22.36
N TYR A 368 -6.99 12.51 23.00
CA TYR A 368 -7.34 12.97 24.33
C TYR A 368 -8.78 13.52 24.36
N GLY A 369 -9.19 14.25 23.31
CA GLY A 369 -10.55 14.78 23.13
C GLY A 369 -11.64 13.74 22.87
N GLY A 370 -11.29 12.46 22.75
CA GLY A 370 -12.25 11.35 22.54
C GLY A 370 -12.52 11.01 21.08
N ALA A 371 -11.71 11.50 20.15
CA ALA A 371 -11.71 11.12 18.74
C ALA A 371 -10.59 10.10 18.45
N ILE A 372 -10.67 9.37 17.35
CA ILE A 372 -9.57 8.52 16.88
C ILE A 372 -8.51 9.44 16.24
N GLY A 373 -7.39 9.68 16.94
CA GLY A 373 -6.27 10.44 16.43
C GLY A 373 -5.45 9.62 15.45
N VAL A 374 -5.20 10.16 14.26
CA VAL A 374 -4.39 9.52 13.22
C VAL A 374 -3.38 10.53 12.67
N THR A 375 -2.13 10.11 12.50
CA THR A 375 -1.11 10.91 11.81
C THR A 375 -0.36 10.05 10.79
N SER A 376 0.15 10.67 9.74
CA SER A 376 1.01 9.97 8.77
C SER A 376 2.28 10.75 8.48
N SER A 377 3.32 10.02 8.07
CA SER A 377 4.56 10.58 7.56
C SER A 377 5.33 9.52 6.75
N SER A 378 6.61 9.75 6.56
CA SER A 378 7.61 8.82 6.04
C SER A 378 8.78 8.81 7.02
N GLY A 379 9.70 7.87 6.93
CA GLY A 379 10.79 7.63 7.87
C GLY A 379 11.42 8.86 8.54
N PRO A 380 11.90 9.89 7.79
CA PRO A 380 12.48 11.08 8.42
C PRO A 380 11.48 11.86 9.28
N GLY A 381 10.19 11.93 8.86
CA GLY A 381 9.17 12.60 9.67
C GLY A 381 8.70 11.75 10.85
N ILE A 382 8.74 10.42 10.74
CA ILE A 382 8.51 9.53 11.90
C ILE A 382 9.60 9.72 12.95
N ALA A 383 10.86 9.90 12.53
CA ALA A 383 11.96 10.21 13.46
C ALA A 383 11.68 11.48 14.28
N LEU A 384 11.09 12.51 13.67
CA LEU A 384 10.71 13.76 14.37
C LEU A 384 9.51 13.57 15.33
N LYS A 385 8.69 12.54 15.14
CA LYS A 385 7.50 12.24 15.96
C LYS A 385 7.78 11.36 17.19
N THR A 386 8.98 10.81 17.32
CA THR A 386 9.27 9.73 18.29
C THR A 386 9.02 10.13 19.74
N GLU A 387 9.37 11.35 20.14
CA GLU A 387 9.13 11.85 21.50
C GLU A 387 7.61 11.96 21.79
N ALA A 388 6.85 12.55 20.88
CA ALA A 388 5.41 12.69 21.03
C ALA A 388 4.69 11.34 21.06
N ILE A 389 5.16 10.34 20.31
CA ILE A 389 4.66 8.95 20.41
C ILE A 389 4.93 8.43 21.84
N GLY A 390 6.10 8.70 22.43
CA GLY A 390 6.42 8.39 23.82
C GLY A 390 5.44 9.03 24.80
N LEU A 391 5.07 10.30 24.57
CA LEU A 391 4.04 10.98 25.35
C LEU A 391 2.69 10.27 25.27
N ALA A 392 2.26 9.85 24.07
CA ALA A 392 1.00 9.13 23.90
C ALA A 392 0.99 7.75 24.59
N ILE A 393 2.13 7.04 24.62
CA ILE A 393 2.33 5.80 25.37
C ILE A 393 2.17 6.07 26.87
N ASN A 394 2.86 7.08 27.38
CA ASN A 394 2.83 7.44 28.79
C ASN A 394 1.42 7.91 29.22
N ALA A 395 0.75 8.69 28.40
CA ALA A 395 -0.62 9.15 28.63
C ALA A 395 -1.68 8.04 28.39
N GLU A 396 -1.30 6.89 27.87
CA GLU A 396 -2.19 5.78 27.51
C GLU A 396 -3.35 6.23 26.60
N LEU A 397 -3.01 6.82 25.46
CA LEU A 397 -3.96 7.32 24.48
C LEU A 397 -3.90 6.49 23.19
N PRO A 398 -5.06 6.15 22.59
CA PRO A 398 -5.08 5.46 21.30
C PRO A 398 -4.63 6.43 20.20
N LEU A 399 -3.67 6.00 19.37
CA LEU A 399 -3.15 6.80 18.28
C LEU A 399 -2.75 5.87 17.14
N VAL A 400 -3.08 6.20 15.90
CA VAL A 400 -2.55 5.47 14.74
C VAL A 400 -1.50 6.33 14.04
N VAL A 401 -0.29 5.79 13.95
CA VAL A 401 0.85 6.42 13.28
C VAL A 401 1.15 5.64 12.01
N ILE A 402 0.90 6.24 10.85
CA ILE A 402 1.10 5.61 9.55
C ILE A 402 2.45 6.04 9.01
N ASP A 403 3.33 5.08 8.79
CA ASP A 403 4.61 5.28 8.14
C ASP A 403 4.57 4.75 6.71
N SER A 404 4.59 5.68 5.74
CA SER A 404 4.73 5.36 4.33
C SER A 404 6.22 5.38 3.97
N GLN A 405 6.86 4.24 4.12
CA GLN A 405 8.30 4.04 3.97
C GLN A 405 8.79 4.41 2.56
N ARG A 406 9.99 4.94 2.50
CA ARG A 406 10.69 5.30 1.25
C ARG A 406 12.19 5.10 1.41
N GLY A 407 12.92 5.10 0.30
CA GLY A 407 14.38 5.01 0.32
C GLY A 407 15.02 6.10 1.16
N GLY A 408 15.82 5.73 2.16
CA GLY A 408 16.57 6.60 3.08
C GLY A 408 18.05 6.64 2.73
N PRO A 409 18.88 7.20 3.63
CA PRO A 409 18.53 7.97 4.83
C PRO A 409 18.13 9.43 4.55
N SER A 410 17.54 10.13 5.53
CA SER A 410 17.04 11.51 5.44
C SER A 410 16.01 11.67 4.30
N THR A 411 16.11 12.70 3.46
CA THR A 411 15.25 12.85 2.29
C THR A 411 15.40 11.69 1.32
N GLY A 412 16.61 11.15 1.15
CA GLY A 412 16.94 9.94 0.41
C GLY A 412 16.36 9.91 -1.00
N LEU A 413 15.59 8.88 -1.28
CA LEU A 413 14.90 8.64 -2.54
C LEU A 413 13.37 8.72 -2.32
N PRO A 414 12.78 9.92 -2.30
CA PRO A 414 11.41 10.12 -1.81
C PRO A 414 10.33 9.42 -2.65
N THR A 415 10.62 9.08 -3.90
CA THR A 415 9.69 8.40 -4.82
C THR A 415 9.96 6.89 -4.96
N LYS A 416 10.98 6.37 -4.26
CA LYS A 416 11.37 4.96 -4.36
C LYS A 416 10.97 4.19 -3.10
N THR A 417 10.60 2.92 -3.28
CA THR A 417 10.07 2.07 -2.22
C THR A 417 11.20 1.32 -1.50
N GLU A 418 11.15 1.28 -0.19
CA GLU A 418 11.97 0.45 0.70
C GLU A 418 11.16 0.03 1.92
N GLN A 419 11.71 -0.90 2.71
CA GLN A 419 11.17 -1.36 4.01
C GLN A 419 12.16 -1.04 5.13
N SER A 420 12.69 0.19 5.14
CA SER A 420 13.87 0.56 5.93
C SER A 420 13.57 1.07 7.34
N ASP A 421 12.29 1.22 7.71
CA ASP A 421 11.88 1.89 8.95
C ASP A 421 11.40 0.93 10.05
N LEU A 422 11.54 -0.40 9.88
CA LEU A 422 11.07 -1.39 10.87
C LEU A 422 11.77 -1.25 12.22
N TYR A 423 13.10 -1.03 12.25
CA TYR A 423 13.82 -0.79 13.49
C TYR A 423 13.34 0.49 14.18
N GLN A 424 13.10 1.55 13.41
CA GLN A 424 12.57 2.79 13.94
C GLN A 424 11.16 2.60 14.51
N ALA A 425 10.31 1.83 13.82
CA ALA A 425 8.95 1.51 14.28
C ALA A 425 8.96 0.70 15.58
N VAL A 426 9.88 -0.27 15.73
CA VAL A 426 9.92 -1.15 16.91
C VAL A 426 10.72 -0.51 18.05
N TYR A 427 11.88 0.12 17.79
CA TYR A 427 12.84 0.55 18.81
C TYR A 427 13.14 2.05 18.83
N GLY A 428 12.67 2.83 17.83
CA GLY A 428 13.12 4.21 17.59
C GLY A 428 12.57 5.28 18.55
N ARG A 429 12.26 4.95 19.81
CA ARG A 429 11.82 5.90 20.83
C ARG A 429 12.79 5.92 21.99
N ASN A 430 12.79 7.03 22.76
CA ASN A 430 13.53 7.09 24.01
C ASN A 430 12.86 6.20 25.07
N ALA A 431 13.65 5.65 25.98
CA ALA A 431 13.25 4.72 27.04
C ALA A 431 12.60 3.42 26.53
N ASP A 432 12.14 2.56 27.46
CA ASP A 432 11.41 1.33 27.16
C ASP A 432 9.94 1.64 26.87
N ALA A 433 9.69 2.05 25.62
CA ALA A 433 8.40 2.53 25.14
C ALA A 433 7.90 1.69 23.95
N PRO A 434 7.51 0.42 24.17
CA PRO A 434 7.06 -0.48 23.10
C PRO A 434 5.70 -0.05 22.54
N VAL A 435 5.46 -0.38 21.27
CA VAL A 435 4.19 -0.19 20.57
C VAL A 435 3.88 -1.39 19.69
N PRO A 436 2.61 -1.67 19.43
CA PRO A 436 2.22 -2.59 18.36
C PRO A 436 2.64 -2.03 17.00
N VAL A 437 3.18 -2.92 16.14
CA VAL A 437 3.60 -2.60 14.78
C VAL A 437 2.99 -3.58 13.80
N LEU A 438 2.30 -3.03 12.80
CA LEU A 438 1.61 -3.78 11.74
C LEU A 438 2.14 -3.36 10.38
N ALA A 439 2.02 -4.24 9.37
CA ALA A 439 2.34 -3.90 7.99
C ALA A 439 1.22 -4.31 7.03
N ALA A 440 0.89 -3.43 6.08
CA ALA A 440 0.03 -3.74 4.94
C ALA A 440 0.81 -4.57 3.91
N ARG A 441 0.13 -5.50 3.23
CA ARG A 441 0.77 -6.43 2.28
C ARG A 441 0.43 -6.15 0.81
N SER A 442 -0.70 -5.50 0.53
CA SER A 442 -1.14 -5.16 -0.82
C SER A 442 -2.01 -3.90 -0.80
N PRO A 443 -2.30 -3.28 -1.97
CA PRO A 443 -3.15 -2.10 -2.02
C PRO A 443 -4.54 -2.29 -1.41
N SER A 444 -5.23 -3.40 -1.68
CA SER A 444 -6.56 -3.67 -1.11
C SER A 444 -6.51 -3.97 0.39
N ASP A 445 -5.45 -4.66 0.84
CA ASP A 445 -5.22 -4.98 2.26
C ASP A 445 -5.03 -3.74 3.14
N CYS A 446 -4.67 -2.59 2.55
CA CYS A 446 -4.59 -1.32 3.26
C CYS A 446 -5.92 -0.92 3.94
N PHE A 447 -7.07 -1.37 3.40
CA PHE A 447 -8.38 -1.18 4.03
C PHE A 447 -8.49 -1.95 5.36
N ASP A 448 -8.21 -3.23 5.32
CA ASP A 448 -8.39 -4.12 6.48
C ASP A 448 -7.39 -3.79 7.59
N VAL A 449 -6.12 -3.55 7.23
CA VAL A 449 -5.08 -3.23 8.20
C VAL A 449 -5.28 -1.87 8.87
N ALA A 450 -5.94 -0.91 8.20
CA ALA A 450 -6.30 0.37 8.82
C ALA A 450 -7.34 0.18 9.93
N ILE A 451 -8.36 -0.66 9.69
CA ILE A 451 -9.37 -1.02 10.68
C ILE A 451 -8.71 -1.73 11.86
N GLU A 452 -7.81 -2.66 11.56
CA GLU A 452 -7.10 -3.43 12.59
C GLU A 452 -6.19 -2.55 13.46
N ALA A 453 -5.47 -1.61 12.86
CA ALA A 453 -4.63 -0.66 13.60
C ALA A 453 -5.46 0.18 14.59
N VAL A 454 -6.64 0.66 14.15
CA VAL A 454 -7.56 1.39 15.03
C VAL A 454 -8.11 0.47 16.12
N ARG A 455 -8.49 -0.77 15.79
CA ARG A 455 -9.01 -1.76 16.75
C ARG A 455 -8.01 -2.02 17.88
N ILE A 456 -6.75 -2.25 17.54
CA ILE A 456 -5.68 -2.48 18.52
C ILE A 456 -5.44 -1.21 19.34
N ALA A 457 -5.34 -0.05 18.71
CA ALA A 457 -5.07 1.21 19.41
C ALA A 457 -6.14 1.50 20.47
N VAL A 458 -7.41 1.37 20.10
CA VAL A 458 -8.55 1.65 20.99
C VAL A 458 -8.69 0.60 22.10
N ARG A 459 -8.55 -0.68 21.75
CA ARG A 459 -8.68 -1.80 22.72
C ARG A 459 -7.62 -1.73 23.82
N HIS A 460 -6.38 -1.48 23.43
CA HIS A 460 -5.25 -1.49 24.35
C HIS A 460 -4.89 -0.08 24.88
N MET A 461 -5.56 0.98 24.42
CA MET A 461 -5.27 2.37 24.80
C MET A 461 -3.78 2.70 24.65
N THR A 462 -3.25 2.52 23.45
CA THR A 462 -1.83 2.71 23.13
C THR A 462 -1.66 3.16 21.67
N PRO A 463 -0.59 3.89 21.33
CA PRO A 463 -0.24 4.11 19.94
C PRO A 463 0.01 2.80 19.19
N VAL A 464 -0.32 2.79 17.90
CA VAL A 464 -0.02 1.70 16.96
C VAL A 464 0.71 2.28 15.77
N VAL A 465 1.80 1.64 15.33
CA VAL A 465 2.50 2.01 14.10
C VAL A 465 2.04 1.09 12.97
N LEU A 466 1.55 1.70 11.89
CA LEU A 466 1.15 1.00 10.67
C LEU A 466 2.15 1.31 9.57
N LEU A 467 2.90 0.29 9.15
CA LEU A 467 3.87 0.37 8.06
C LEU A 467 3.21 0.11 6.71
N THR A 468 3.39 1.04 5.81
CA THR A 468 3.15 0.91 4.37
C THR A 468 4.42 1.39 3.64
N ASP A 469 4.39 1.49 2.31
CA ASP A 469 5.51 2.03 1.55
C ASP A 469 5.05 2.73 0.27
N GLY A 470 6.01 3.31 -0.47
CA GLY A 470 5.74 4.04 -1.70
C GLY A 470 5.08 3.19 -2.80
N TYR A 471 5.36 1.88 -2.85
CA TYR A 471 4.69 0.96 -3.76
C TYR A 471 3.22 0.81 -3.38
N LEU A 472 2.94 0.41 -2.15
CA LEU A 472 1.56 0.20 -1.67
C LEU A 472 0.71 1.47 -1.77
N ALA A 473 1.28 2.63 -1.44
CA ALA A 473 0.54 3.90 -1.49
C ALA A 473 -0.01 4.23 -2.88
N ASN A 474 0.73 3.86 -3.94
CA ASN A 474 0.46 4.29 -5.32
C ASN A 474 -0.01 3.16 -6.25
N ALA A 475 0.36 1.91 -5.98
CA ALA A 475 -0.07 0.74 -6.74
C ALA A 475 -1.57 0.52 -6.64
N ALA A 476 -2.13 -0.10 -7.67
CA ALA A 476 -3.55 -0.46 -7.72
C ALA A 476 -3.72 -1.93 -8.06
N GLU A 477 -4.78 -2.51 -7.52
CA GLU A 477 -5.24 -3.87 -7.80
C GLU A 477 -6.78 -3.94 -7.75
N PRO A 478 -7.44 -5.01 -8.26
CA PRO A 478 -8.86 -5.23 -8.03
C PRO A 478 -9.15 -5.45 -6.55
N TRP A 479 -10.18 -4.79 -6.06
CA TRP A 479 -10.63 -4.90 -4.68
C TRP A 479 -12.11 -5.24 -4.64
N ARG A 480 -12.45 -6.36 -4.00
CA ARG A 480 -13.83 -6.71 -3.70
C ARG A 480 -14.34 -5.78 -2.61
N LEU A 481 -15.44 -5.07 -2.89
CA LEU A 481 -16.04 -4.17 -1.91
C LEU A 481 -16.57 -4.98 -0.72
N PRO A 482 -16.13 -4.68 0.50
CA PRO A 482 -16.64 -5.35 1.69
C PRO A 482 -18.04 -4.83 2.03
N ASN A 483 -18.85 -5.67 2.65
CA ASN A 483 -20.05 -5.21 3.32
C ASN A 483 -19.67 -4.73 4.74
N ILE A 484 -19.83 -3.44 5.02
CA ILE A 484 -19.46 -2.85 6.32
C ILE A 484 -20.23 -3.49 7.50
N ASP A 485 -21.45 -3.95 7.26
CA ASP A 485 -22.28 -4.58 8.30
C ASP A 485 -21.77 -5.98 8.70
N GLU A 486 -20.93 -6.60 7.88
CA GLU A 486 -20.29 -7.89 8.16
C GLU A 486 -18.96 -7.74 8.92
N ILE A 487 -18.41 -6.51 8.99
CA ILE A 487 -17.18 -6.24 9.70
C ILE A 487 -17.50 -6.06 11.21
N PRO A 488 -16.82 -6.79 12.12
CA PRO A 488 -17.08 -6.66 13.54
C PRO A 488 -16.86 -5.24 14.06
N ARG A 489 -17.80 -4.75 14.87
CA ARG A 489 -17.69 -3.45 15.55
C ARG A 489 -16.39 -3.35 16.35
N ILE A 490 -15.86 -2.15 16.46
CA ILE A 490 -14.71 -1.87 17.31
C ILE A 490 -15.23 -1.51 18.71
N GLU A 491 -14.97 -2.38 19.65
CA GLU A 491 -15.33 -2.16 21.04
C GLU A 491 -14.43 -1.11 21.67
N ILE A 492 -15.06 -0.16 22.35
CA ILE A 492 -14.37 0.89 23.10
C ILE A 492 -14.50 0.56 24.57
N ASN A 493 -13.38 0.60 25.30
CA ASN A 493 -13.40 0.55 26.76
C ASN A 493 -13.95 1.88 27.31
N ALA A 494 -15.27 2.06 27.18
CA ALA A 494 -15.96 3.23 27.69
C ALA A 494 -16.03 3.18 29.24
N PRO A 495 -15.88 4.32 29.92
CA PRO A 495 -16.06 4.34 31.37
C PRO A 495 -17.51 3.96 31.71
N GLY A 496 -17.67 2.94 32.54
CA GLY A 496 -18.96 2.57 33.11
C GLY A 496 -19.45 3.59 34.14
N ALA A 497 -20.54 3.25 34.85
CA ALA A 497 -20.97 4.03 36.01
C ALA A 497 -20.01 3.84 37.16
N ARG A 498 -19.48 4.93 37.74
CA ARG A 498 -18.66 4.88 38.95
C ARG A 498 -19.57 4.59 40.14
N ALA A 499 -19.20 3.61 40.97
CA ALA A 499 -19.94 3.30 42.20
C ALA A 499 -19.84 4.47 43.20
N GLU A 500 -20.88 4.63 44.00
CA GLU A 500 -20.87 5.63 45.07
C GLU A 500 -19.72 5.32 46.07
N GLY A 501 -18.92 6.35 46.39
CA GLY A 501 -17.74 6.23 47.26
C GLY A 501 -16.49 5.64 46.61
N GLN A 502 -16.55 5.17 45.36
CA GLN A 502 -15.38 4.70 44.62
C GLN A 502 -14.43 5.88 44.32
N ASP A 503 -13.12 5.71 44.60
CA ASP A 503 -12.11 6.70 44.26
C ASP A 503 -12.03 6.90 42.74
N LEU A 504 -12.06 8.17 42.34
CA LEU A 504 -12.08 8.54 40.92
C LEU A 504 -10.81 8.12 40.17
N ALA A 505 -9.66 8.31 40.79
CA ALA A 505 -8.40 7.98 40.18
C ALA A 505 -8.26 6.47 39.97
N SER A 506 -8.58 5.70 40.97
CA SER A 506 -8.60 4.24 40.88
C SER A 506 -9.62 3.74 39.86
N PHE A 507 -10.75 4.43 39.65
CA PHE A 507 -11.74 4.09 38.62
C PHE A 507 -11.18 4.32 37.20
N ILE A 508 -10.54 5.45 36.97
CA ILE A 508 -10.01 5.83 35.64
C ILE A 508 -8.81 4.97 35.23
N PHE A 509 -7.97 4.56 36.22
CA PHE A 509 -6.79 3.72 35.99
C PHE A 509 -7.04 2.23 36.27
N ASN A 510 -8.31 1.82 36.44
CA ASN A 510 -8.69 0.40 36.48
C ASN A 510 -8.63 -0.20 35.09
N ARG A 511 -7.48 -0.77 34.77
CA ARG A 511 -7.22 -1.35 33.46
C ARG A 511 -7.92 -2.69 33.32
N ASP A 512 -8.41 -2.96 32.11
CA ASP A 512 -8.94 -4.28 31.74
C ASP A 512 -7.87 -5.37 31.95
N PRO A 513 -8.18 -6.49 32.61
CA PRO A 513 -7.16 -7.50 32.97
C PRO A 513 -6.57 -8.24 31.75
N GLU A 514 -7.27 -8.30 30.62
CA GLU A 514 -6.81 -9.02 29.43
C GLU A 514 -6.03 -8.12 28.47
N THR A 515 -6.52 -6.90 28.26
CA THR A 515 -5.95 -5.96 27.29
C THR A 515 -5.02 -4.95 27.92
N LEU A 516 -5.08 -4.78 29.23
CA LEU A 516 -4.39 -3.75 30.02
C LEU A 516 -4.72 -2.31 29.55
N GLY A 517 -5.78 -2.15 28.77
CA GLY A 517 -6.32 -0.85 28.40
C GLY A 517 -7.11 -0.21 29.55
N ARG A 518 -6.86 1.06 29.83
CA ARG A 518 -7.69 1.83 30.76
C ARG A 518 -8.98 2.29 30.09
N PRO A 519 -10.03 2.66 30.85
CA PRO A 519 -11.19 3.32 30.27
C PRO A 519 -10.81 4.59 29.51
N TRP A 520 -11.41 4.78 28.33
CA TRP A 520 -11.19 5.97 27.52
C TRP A 520 -12.07 7.12 27.99
N VAL A 521 -11.56 7.89 28.91
CA VAL A 521 -12.24 9.07 29.47
C VAL A 521 -11.81 10.31 28.68
N ALA A 522 -12.79 11.02 28.10
CA ALA A 522 -12.57 12.26 27.38
C ALA A 522 -12.92 13.48 28.27
N PRO A 523 -12.31 14.64 28.02
CA PRO A 523 -12.70 15.89 28.70
C PRO A 523 -14.18 16.22 28.55
N GLY A 524 -14.78 16.73 29.61
CA GLY A 524 -16.19 17.08 29.63
C GLY A 524 -17.13 15.96 30.09
N MET A 525 -16.64 14.75 30.35
CA MET A 525 -17.45 13.70 30.96
C MET A 525 -17.73 14.03 32.43
N PRO A 526 -19.01 14.15 32.85
CA PRO A 526 -19.35 14.58 34.20
C PRO A 526 -18.77 13.68 35.28
N GLY A 527 -18.13 14.27 36.28
CA GLY A 527 -17.56 13.54 37.43
C GLY A 527 -16.30 12.70 37.12
N LEU A 528 -15.73 12.82 35.91
CA LEU A 528 -14.58 12.01 35.47
C LEU A 528 -13.35 12.88 35.15
N MET A 529 -13.11 13.94 35.93
CA MET A 529 -11.91 14.78 35.80
C MET A 529 -10.68 14.03 36.29
N TYR A 530 -9.61 14.02 35.51
CA TYR A 530 -8.36 13.39 35.88
C TYR A 530 -7.18 14.18 35.31
N ARG A 531 -6.00 13.91 35.86
CA ARG A 531 -4.74 14.48 35.40
C ARG A 531 -4.14 13.59 34.33
N VAL A 532 -3.65 14.23 33.27
CA VAL A 532 -2.86 13.58 32.24
C VAL A 532 -1.59 14.41 31.99
N GLY A 533 -0.48 13.75 31.73
CA GLY A 533 0.80 14.40 31.41
C GLY A 533 1.89 13.40 31.11
N GLY A 534 3.07 13.93 30.73
CA GLY A 534 4.25 13.14 30.37
C GLY A 534 5.15 12.75 31.55
N ILE A 535 4.85 13.21 32.77
CA ILE A 535 5.59 12.80 33.95
C ILE A 535 5.08 11.42 34.41
N GLU A 536 5.97 10.56 34.93
CA GLU A 536 5.60 9.24 35.40
C GLU A 536 4.51 9.31 36.46
N LYS A 537 3.56 8.39 36.38
CA LYS A 537 2.39 8.35 37.23
C LYS A 537 2.32 7.06 38.03
N ASP A 538 1.72 7.15 39.20
CA ASP A 538 1.37 5.98 39.99
C ASP A 538 0.42 5.07 39.20
N ILE A 539 0.71 3.79 39.19
CA ILE A 539 0.03 2.78 38.38
C ILE A 539 -1.47 2.67 38.68
N ARG A 540 -1.92 3.00 39.89
CA ARG A 540 -3.31 2.86 40.36
C ARG A 540 -4.06 4.18 40.37
N THR A 541 -3.39 5.28 40.74
CA THR A 541 -4.04 6.56 40.99
C THR A 541 -3.82 7.59 39.88
N GLY A 542 -2.82 7.38 39.01
CA GLY A 542 -2.43 8.35 37.98
C GLY A 542 -1.81 9.64 38.52
N ASN A 543 -1.56 9.77 39.83
CA ASN A 543 -0.83 10.87 40.42
C ASN A 543 0.64 10.81 40.01
N ILE A 544 1.33 11.97 40.01
CA ILE A 544 2.77 11.99 39.76
C ILE A 544 3.46 11.11 40.81
N SER A 545 4.37 10.26 40.36
CA SER A 545 5.14 9.35 41.18
C SER A 545 6.62 9.38 40.79
N TYR A 546 7.49 9.48 41.77
CA TYR A 546 8.94 9.35 41.67
C TYR A 546 9.44 8.07 42.38
N ASP A 547 8.53 7.19 42.75
CA ASP A 547 8.83 5.92 43.38
C ASP A 547 9.47 4.95 42.40
N ALA A 548 10.62 4.38 42.77
CA ALA A 548 11.38 3.50 41.89
C ALA A 548 10.67 2.20 41.58
N ALA A 549 9.95 1.61 42.56
CA ALA A 549 9.21 0.38 42.35
C ALA A 549 7.97 0.60 41.44
N ASN A 550 7.33 1.77 41.58
CA ASN A 550 6.25 2.17 40.66
C ASN A 550 6.76 2.38 39.24
N HIS A 551 7.95 2.98 39.04
CA HIS A 551 8.52 3.14 37.72
C HIS A 551 8.80 1.81 37.02
N GLN A 552 9.34 0.82 37.76
CA GLN A 552 9.49 -0.55 37.26
C GLN A 552 8.15 -1.16 36.87
N ALA A 553 7.14 -1.08 37.76
CA ALA A 553 5.81 -1.62 37.51
C ALA A 553 5.12 -0.98 36.27
N MET A 554 5.31 0.32 36.06
CA MET A 554 4.79 1.01 34.88
C MET A 554 5.52 0.61 33.59
N THR A 555 6.81 0.32 33.65
CA THR A 555 7.60 -0.20 32.52
C THR A 555 7.13 -1.61 32.17
N ASP A 556 6.98 -2.48 33.15
CA ASP A 556 6.46 -3.85 32.97
C ASP A 556 5.03 -3.83 32.40
N LEU A 557 4.18 -2.92 32.89
CA LEU A 557 2.83 -2.73 32.38
C LEU A 557 2.82 -2.34 30.89
N ARG A 558 3.67 -1.43 30.46
CA ARG A 558 3.79 -1.02 29.03
C ARG A 558 4.21 -2.20 28.17
N ALA A 559 5.18 -2.99 28.61
CA ALA A 559 5.61 -4.20 27.91
C ALA A 559 4.51 -5.26 27.86
N ALA A 560 3.87 -5.54 28.98
CA ALA A 560 2.77 -6.51 29.07
C ALA A 560 1.55 -6.10 28.22
N LYS A 561 1.23 -4.80 28.16
CA LYS A 561 0.16 -4.26 27.32
C LYS A 561 0.39 -4.54 25.83
N VAL A 562 1.60 -4.32 25.33
CA VAL A 562 1.93 -4.64 23.92
C VAL A 562 1.92 -6.16 23.71
N ALA A 563 2.49 -6.94 24.63
CA ALA A 563 2.48 -8.41 24.55
C ALA A 563 1.06 -8.99 24.55
N SER A 564 0.12 -8.39 25.29
CA SER A 564 -1.27 -8.85 25.34
C SER A 564 -2.00 -8.78 24.00
N VAL A 565 -1.55 -7.95 23.07
CA VAL A 565 -2.09 -7.87 21.69
C VAL A 565 -2.05 -9.24 21.01
N ALA A 566 -1.01 -10.05 21.27
CA ALA A 566 -0.85 -11.39 20.67
C ALA A 566 -2.04 -12.32 20.94
N LYS A 567 -2.77 -12.13 22.05
CA LYS A 567 -3.98 -12.92 22.40
C LYS A 567 -5.18 -12.63 21.50
N PHE A 568 -5.20 -11.46 20.85
CA PHE A 568 -6.35 -10.96 20.09
C PHE A 568 -6.10 -10.94 18.57
N ILE A 569 -4.93 -11.36 18.13
CA ILE A 569 -4.59 -11.47 16.72
C ILE A 569 -4.64 -12.93 16.26
N PRO A 570 -4.92 -13.18 14.97
CA PRO A 570 -5.00 -14.55 14.46
C PRO A 570 -3.63 -15.25 14.51
N PRO A 571 -3.63 -16.59 14.70
CA PRO A 571 -2.39 -17.34 14.59
C PRO A 571 -1.81 -17.24 13.18
N GLN A 572 -0.48 -17.23 13.11
CA GLN A 572 0.24 -17.22 11.84
C GLN A 572 0.04 -18.54 11.08
N ARG A 573 -0.17 -18.43 9.77
CA ARG A 573 -0.29 -19.56 8.84
C ARG A 573 0.55 -19.34 7.59
N ALA A 574 0.77 -20.40 6.83
CA ALA A 574 1.30 -20.29 5.49
C ALA A 574 0.24 -19.71 4.54
N GLU A 575 0.60 -18.71 3.74
CA GLU A 575 -0.24 -18.16 2.69
C GLU A 575 -0.40 -19.14 1.51
N ILE A 576 0.67 -19.89 1.25
CA ILE A 576 0.72 -20.97 0.26
C ILE A 576 1.78 -21.98 0.67
N GLY A 577 1.53 -23.25 0.36
CA GLY A 577 2.40 -24.36 0.73
C GLY A 577 2.01 -25.01 2.06
N PRO A 578 2.70 -26.07 2.47
CA PRO A 578 2.43 -26.77 3.73
C PRO A 578 2.96 -26.00 4.95
N GLU A 579 2.39 -26.22 6.14
CA GLU A 579 2.84 -25.59 7.38
C GLU A 579 4.14 -26.22 7.97
N LYS A 580 4.74 -27.18 7.27
CA LYS A 580 6.06 -27.77 7.56
C LYS A 580 6.74 -28.19 6.27
N GLY A 581 8.04 -28.03 6.15
CA GLY A 581 8.71 -28.37 4.89
C GLY A 581 10.18 -28.05 4.84
N SER A 582 10.71 -28.06 3.63
CA SER A 582 12.14 -27.85 3.38
C SER A 582 12.55 -26.38 3.51
N LEU A 583 11.63 -25.45 3.19
CA LEU A 583 11.94 -24.03 3.20
C LEU A 583 10.69 -23.18 3.49
N ALA A 584 10.78 -22.34 4.51
CA ALA A 584 9.90 -21.20 4.70
C ALA A 584 10.49 -19.96 4.03
N VAL A 585 9.75 -19.33 3.13
CA VAL A 585 10.07 -18.00 2.58
C VAL A 585 9.21 -16.99 3.35
N VAL A 586 9.87 -16.23 4.20
CA VAL A 586 9.21 -15.32 5.15
C VAL A 586 9.32 -13.89 4.68
N GLY A 587 8.18 -13.21 4.55
CA GLY A 587 8.13 -11.81 4.15
C GLY A 587 7.18 -10.98 4.98
N TRP A 588 7.18 -9.68 4.74
CA TRP A 588 6.27 -8.70 5.31
C TRP A 588 6.06 -7.53 4.35
N GLY A 589 5.05 -6.71 4.59
CA GLY A 589 4.82 -5.52 3.77
C GLY A 589 4.63 -5.84 2.28
N SER A 590 5.08 -4.95 1.41
CA SER A 590 4.88 -5.04 -0.04
C SER A 590 5.65 -6.16 -0.76
N THR A 591 6.49 -6.91 -0.06
CA THR A 591 7.12 -8.11 -0.64
C THR A 591 6.13 -9.25 -0.90
N TYR A 592 4.92 -9.18 -0.34
CA TYR A 592 3.89 -10.22 -0.40
C TYR A 592 3.69 -10.81 -1.80
N GLY A 593 3.38 -9.96 -2.78
CA GLY A 593 2.99 -10.42 -4.11
C GLY A 593 4.10 -11.16 -4.85
N ALA A 594 5.32 -10.65 -4.77
CA ALA A 594 6.48 -11.27 -5.41
C ALA A 594 6.85 -12.61 -4.76
N LEU A 595 6.84 -12.68 -3.42
CA LEU A 595 7.11 -13.92 -2.67
C LEU A 595 6.04 -14.97 -2.95
N TYR A 596 4.77 -14.59 -2.97
CA TYR A 596 3.66 -15.48 -3.27
C TYR A 596 3.83 -16.14 -4.65
N GLN A 597 4.11 -15.36 -5.69
CA GLN A 597 4.31 -15.89 -7.05
C GLN A 597 5.59 -16.74 -7.17
N ALA A 598 6.66 -16.33 -6.52
CA ALA A 598 7.91 -17.09 -6.53
C ALA A 598 7.74 -18.47 -5.89
N VAL A 599 7.07 -18.55 -4.73
CA VAL A 599 6.78 -19.84 -4.07
C VAL A 599 5.79 -20.67 -4.89
N ARG A 600 4.76 -20.06 -5.46
CA ARG A 600 3.80 -20.74 -6.34
C ARG A 600 4.47 -21.38 -7.57
N ALA A 601 5.56 -20.81 -8.05
CA ALA A 601 6.34 -21.34 -9.17
C ALA A 601 7.22 -22.55 -8.78
N MET A 602 7.33 -22.90 -7.48
CA MET A 602 8.12 -24.03 -7.02
C MET A 602 7.34 -25.34 -7.17
N PRO A 603 8.04 -26.46 -7.51
CA PRO A 603 7.43 -27.78 -7.51
C PRO A 603 6.90 -28.17 -6.13
N VAL A 604 5.69 -28.72 -6.06
CA VAL A 604 5.04 -29.13 -4.78
C VAL A 604 5.92 -30.09 -3.97
N LYS A 605 6.70 -30.98 -4.65
CA LYS A 605 7.62 -31.93 -4.00
C LYS A 605 8.73 -31.26 -3.17
N GLU A 606 9.07 -30.01 -3.46
CA GLU A 606 10.10 -29.25 -2.75
C GLU A 606 9.62 -28.70 -1.40
N ARG A 607 8.32 -28.74 -1.14
CA ARG A 607 7.68 -28.34 0.13
C ARG A 607 8.15 -26.98 0.61
N VAL A 608 8.08 -26.00 -0.30
CA VAL A 608 8.37 -24.58 -0.04
C VAL A 608 7.08 -23.88 0.35
N SER A 609 7.12 -23.06 1.37
CA SER A 609 5.95 -22.30 1.84
C SER A 609 6.25 -20.81 1.93
N HIS A 610 5.25 -19.98 1.64
CA HIS A 610 5.27 -18.55 1.89
C HIS A 610 4.58 -18.25 3.21
N ILE A 611 5.28 -17.60 4.13
CA ILE A 611 4.77 -17.10 5.40
C ILE A 611 4.87 -15.59 5.38
N HIS A 612 3.73 -14.89 5.46
CA HIS A 612 3.70 -13.43 5.42
C HIS A 612 3.28 -12.86 6.77
N ILE A 613 4.16 -12.09 7.39
CA ILE A 613 3.97 -11.55 8.74
C ILE A 613 3.33 -10.16 8.65
N ARG A 614 2.10 -10.04 9.14
CA ARG A 614 1.39 -8.77 9.28
C ARG A 614 1.76 -8.07 10.58
N TYR A 615 1.79 -8.81 11.69
CA TYR A 615 2.05 -8.30 13.03
C TYR A 615 3.52 -8.47 13.38
N LEU A 616 4.24 -7.34 13.37
CA LEU A 616 5.69 -7.29 13.53
C LEU A 616 6.11 -7.05 14.98
N SER A 617 5.20 -6.50 15.80
CA SER A 617 5.35 -6.33 17.24
C SER A 617 3.93 -6.23 17.88
N PRO A 618 3.51 -7.15 18.77
CA PRO A 618 4.16 -8.45 18.99
C PRO A 618 3.96 -9.37 17.78
N PHE A 619 4.78 -10.40 17.68
CA PHE A 619 4.53 -11.50 16.75
C PHE A 619 3.34 -12.35 17.23
N PRO A 620 2.61 -13.06 16.32
CA PRO A 620 1.67 -14.09 16.68
C PRO A 620 2.33 -15.20 17.55
N GLU A 621 1.63 -15.65 18.58
CA GLU A 621 2.19 -16.57 19.59
C GLU A 621 2.78 -17.85 18.99
N ASN A 622 2.17 -18.38 17.93
CA ASN A 622 2.59 -19.62 17.28
C ASN A 622 3.70 -19.44 16.22
N LEU A 623 4.17 -18.23 15.95
CA LEU A 623 5.11 -17.98 14.85
C LEU A 623 6.41 -18.76 15.04
N GLY A 624 6.93 -18.81 16.26
CA GLY A 624 8.17 -19.55 16.56
C GLY A 624 8.06 -21.04 16.25
N GLU A 625 6.96 -21.68 16.66
CA GLU A 625 6.68 -23.10 16.41
C GLU A 625 6.50 -23.37 14.90
N LEU A 626 5.74 -22.51 14.22
CA LEU A 626 5.55 -22.61 12.78
C LEU A 626 6.89 -22.54 12.03
N LEU A 627 7.74 -21.57 12.34
CA LEU A 627 9.05 -21.43 11.69
C LEU A 627 10.00 -22.58 12.02
N ALA A 628 9.96 -23.10 13.25
CA ALA A 628 10.77 -24.26 13.66
C ALA A 628 10.39 -25.57 12.93
N SER A 629 9.20 -25.63 12.31
CA SER A 629 8.74 -26.78 11.52
C SER A 629 9.39 -26.90 10.13
N PHE A 630 10.20 -25.91 9.73
CA PHE A 630 10.91 -25.90 8.46
C PHE A 630 12.41 -26.14 8.64
N ASP A 631 13.02 -26.85 7.67
CA ASP A 631 14.45 -27.13 7.68
C ASP A 631 15.29 -25.84 7.53
N ARG A 632 14.77 -24.86 6.79
CA ARG A 632 15.42 -23.59 6.49
C ARG A 632 14.40 -22.46 6.43
N ILE A 633 14.86 -21.25 6.73
CA ILE A 633 14.06 -20.03 6.69
C ILE A 633 14.80 -19.01 5.84
N LEU A 634 14.18 -18.54 4.75
CA LEU A 634 14.68 -17.48 3.88
C LEU A 634 13.87 -16.22 4.11
N VAL A 635 14.54 -15.08 4.36
CA VAL A 635 13.90 -13.80 4.62
C VAL A 635 14.35 -12.80 3.56
N PRO A 636 13.57 -12.60 2.47
CA PRO A 636 13.79 -11.52 1.51
C PRO A 636 13.20 -10.20 2.05
N GLU A 637 14.04 -9.15 2.09
CA GLU A 637 13.65 -7.83 2.60
C GLU A 637 14.20 -6.70 1.73
N MET A 638 13.44 -5.62 1.60
CA MET A 638 13.90 -4.39 0.95
C MET A 638 14.62 -3.47 1.94
N ASN A 639 15.48 -4.08 2.76
CA ASN A 639 16.36 -3.44 3.75
C ASN A 639 17.55 -4.37 4.03
N MET A 640 18.40 -4.04 5.00
CA MET A 640 19.60 -4.80 5.37
C MET A 640 19.33 -5.91 6.41
N GLY A 641 18.13 -6.52 6.43
CA GLY A 641 17.80 -7.69 7.28
C GLY A 641 17.19 -7.30 8.63
N GLN A 642 16.30 -6.31 8.66
CA GLN A 642 15.69 -5.83 9.90
C GLN A 642 14.72 -6.86 10.50
N LEU A 643 13.83 -7.47 9.70
CA LEU A 643 12.98 -8.56 10.17
C LEU A 643 13.83 -9.80 10.54
N ALA A 644 14.82 -10.12 9.71
CA ALA A 644 15.73 -11.25 10.00
C ALA A 644 16.37 -11.13 11.39
N THR A 645 16.74 -9.92 11.79
CA THR A 645 17.29 -9.66 13.14
C THR A 645 16.23 -9.83 14.23
N LEU A 646 15.01 -9.31 14.01
CA LEU A 646 13.91 -9.46 14.97
C LEU A 646 13.55 -10.94 15.18
N LEU A 647 13.49 -11.74 14.12
CA LEU A 647 13.20 -13.18 14.19
C LEU A 647 14.27 -13.93 15.00
N ARG A 648 15.54 -13.59 14.80
CA ARG A 648 16.65 -14.19 15.60
C ARG A 648 16.55 -13.78 17.07
N ASP A 649 16.35 -12.49 17.35
CA ASP A 649 16.29 -11.97 18.71
C ASP A 649 15.09 -12.52 19.49
N LYS A 650 13.91 -12.46 18.90
CA LYS A 650 12.65 -12.80 19.61
C LYS A 650 12.31 -14.29 19.61
N LEU A 651 12.70 -15.02 18.57
CA LEU A 651 12.30 -16.42 18.38
C LEU A 651 13.46 -17.42 18.40
N GLY A 652 14.70 -16.95 18.44
CA GLY A 652 15.88 -17.81 18.46
C GLY A 652 16.08 -18.66 17.19
N VAL A 653 15.48 -18.25 16.06
CA VAL A 653 15.55 -19.02 14.80
C VAL A 653 16.71 -18.55 13.93
N GLU A 654 17.37 -19.48 13.25
CA GLU A 654 18.36 -19.15 12.22
C GLU A 654 17.67 -18.82 10.90
N VAL A 655 18.08 -17.72 10.27
CA VAL A 655 17.51 -17.27 9.01
C VAL A 655 18.58 -16.95 7.97
N ILE A 656 18.27 -17.26 6.72
CA ILE A 656 19.05 -16.89 5.54
C ILE A 656 18.50 -15.57 5.02
N GLN A 657 19.34 -14.55 4.93
CA GLN A 657 18.92 -13.23 4.44
C GLN A 657 19.03 -13.14 2.91
N PHE A 658 18.10 -12.38 2.32
CA PHE A 658 18.21 -11.93 0.94
C PHE A 658 17.79 -10.45 0.88
N ASN A 659 18.75 -9.56 0.99
CA ASN A 659 18.57 -8.14 1.15
C ASN A 659 18.67 -7.42 -0.20
N LYS A 660 17.69 -6.54 -0.51
CA LYS A 660 17.68 -5.71 -1.72
C LYS A 660 17.37 -4.27 -1.35
N VAL A 661 18.35 -3.36 -1.49
CA VAL A 661 18.22 -1.94 -1.17
C VAL A 661 18.47 -1.13 -2.44
N THR A 662 17.51 -1.13 -3.35
CA THR A 662 17.61 -0.52 -4.68
C THR A 662 16.50 0.49 -4.98
N GLY A 663 15.59 0.69 -4.03
CA GLY A 663 14.39 1.49 -4.26
C GLY A 663 13.39 0.88 -5.25
N GLN A 664 13.51 -0.43 -5.52
CA GLN A 664 12.68 -1.19 -6.46
C GLN A 664 12.15 -2.47 -5.79
N PRO A 665 10.91 -2.91 -6.08
CA PRO A 665 10.38 -4.18 -5.61
C PRO A 665 11.24 -5.37 -6.05
N PHE A 666 11.07 -6.50 -5.35
CA PHE A 666 11.62 -7.77 -5.79
C PHE A 666 10.98 -8.23 -7.10
N LEU A 667 11.82 -8.80 -7.98
CA LEU A 667 11.36 -9.52 -9.15
C LEU A 667 11.06 -10.99 -8.80
N ILE A 668 10.08 -11.58 -9.44
CA ILE A 668 9.72 -13.00 -9.23
C ILE A 668 10.91 -13.90 -9.62
N GLY A 669 11.56 -13.59 -10.74
CA GLY A 669 12.70 -14.35 -11.26
C GLY A 669 13.89 -14.40 -10.30
N GLU A 670 14.27 -13.26 -9.69
CA GLU A 670 15.38 -13.22 -8.72
C GLU A 670 15.07 -14.02 -7.44
N LEU A 671 13.80 -14.00 -7.00
CA LEU A 671 13.35 -14.78 -5.85
C LEU A 671 13.34 -16.27 -6.14
N VAL A 672 12.84 -16.70 -7.31
CA VAL A 672 12.86 -18.09 -7.77
C VAL A 672 14.30 -18.61 -7.81
N GLN A 673 15.21 -17.84 -8.38
CA GLN A 673 16.62 -18.18 -8.45
C GLN A 673 17.25 -18.33 -7.05
N LYS A 674 16.95 -17.39 -6.14
CA LYS A 674 17.42 -17.47 -4.75
C LYS A 674 16.86 -18.67 -4.00
N ILE A 675 15.56 -18.94 -4.12
CA ILE A 675 14.91 -20.12 -3.51
C ILE A 675 15.60 -21.42 -3.98
N ARG A 676 15.79 -21.57 -5.29
CA ARG A 676 16.48 -22.75 -5.86
C ARG A 676 17.92 -22.89 -5.36
N SER A 677 18.65 -21.78 -5.26
CA SER A 677 20.01 -21.76 -4.70
C SER A 677 20.03 -22.23 -3.24
N VAL A 678 19.06 -21.79 -2.43
CA VAL A 678 18.95 -22.22 -1.03
C VAL A 678 18.59 -23.69 -0.93
N LEU A 679 17.68 -24.21 -1.75
CA LEU A 679 17.30 -25.64 -1.77
C LEU A 679 18.46 -26.54 -2.21
N GLY A 680 19.25 -26.11 -3.18
CA GLY A 680 20.44 -26.88 -3.68
C GLY A 680 21.66 -26.89 -2.74
N ALA A 681 21.72 -25.95 -1.77
CA ALA A 681 22.80 -25.92 -0.80
C ALA A 681 22.67 -27.10 0.19
N LYS A 682 23.78 -27.74 0.58
CA LYS A 682 23.75 -28.74 1.66
C LYS A 682 23.24 -28.10 2.95
N PRO A 683 22.40 -28.79 3.76
CA PRO A 683 21.97 -28.25 5.06
C PRO A 683 23.22 -27.96 5.91
N ALA A 684 23.27 -26.79 6.52
CA ALA A 684 24.24 -26.52 7.57
C ALA A 684 23.99 -27.53 8.71
N VAL A 685 25.01 -28.23 9.13
CA VAL A 685 24.93 -29.15 10.27
C VAL A 685 24.55 -28.30 11.48
N ARG A 686 23.36 -28.50 12.03
CA ARG A 686 22.94 -27.86 13.28
C ARG A 686 23.91 -28.31 14.37
N ALA A 687 24.81 -27.46 14.79
CA ALA A 687 25.54 -27.66 16.02
C ALA A 687 24.52 -27.59 17.17
N VAL A 688 24.11 -28.73 17.69
CA VAL A 688 23.33 -28.84 18.92
C VAL A 688 24.28 -28.48 20.07
N GLY A 689 24.40 -27.19 20.37
CA GLY A 689 25.01 -26.70 21.59
C GLY A 689 24.08 -27.00 22.75
N ARG A 690 24.31 -28.12 23.44
CA ARG A 690 23.83 -28.31 24.80
C ARG A 690 24.54 -27.29 25.68
N GLY A 691 23.87 -26.15 25.95
CA GLY A 691 24.21 -25.27 27.04
C GLY A 691 23.35 -25.64 28.24
N GLU A 692 23.87 -26.52 29.11
CA GLU A 692 23.41 -26.57 30.49
C GLU A 692 23.65 -25.22 31.11
N ARG A 693 22.57 -24.56 31.52
CA ARG A 693 22.66 -23.43 32.43
C ARG A 693 22.42 -23.95 33.84
N ALA A 694 23.44 -23.87 34.67
CA ALA A 694 23.36 -23.94 36.11
C ALA A 694 22.62 -22.71 36.68
#